data_596e8dc6147ad0086754725c77475886
#
_entry.id   596e8dc6147ad0086754725c77475886
#
_cell.length_a   1.000
_cell.length_b   1.000
_cell.length_c   1.000
_cell.angle_alpha   90.00
_cell.angle_beta   90.00
_cell.angle_gamma   90.00
#
_symmetry.space_group_name_H-M   'P 1'
#
loop_
_entity.id
_entity.type
_entity.pdbx_description
1 polymer ?
#
loop_
_entity_poly.entity_id
_entity_poly.type
_entity_poly.pdbx_seq_one_letter_code
_entity_poly.pdbx_strand_id
1 'polypeptide(L)'
;MKLMVLDGNSIVNRAYYGIRPLTTRQGLYTNAIYGFITTLQRLLDEEKPEALCVTFDRREPTFRHEADAAYKAQRKGMPEELAMQILPLKQVLTAMSIPQYELTGYEADDLIGTISRKCEAAGWDCVIVTGDKDSLQLITDHTKVKLVSTRMGQTTTKDMTPETFQEAYGFAPIHMIDLKALMGDSSDNIPGVPGIGEKTAMALVQEYGSIDTLYAQMPDVHAKPAALRKLQEGEESARHSYWLATIVTDAPLEFRPEDNLRQPFKPELYDLFLRLEFQKLIDKYGLSPQHQPEEKADAAAEVEILETAERAQELVDLWRGADHVTVYGLPDFNALAVACETGEGTVRMAELYENRYGGNWHDLLEALFAADVKKVGHNVKDMIRALLERELPAEGFVFDTALAAYLCDATAGSYDIAKLFLSFYNEELPKPAHLEPEAFTSLLGDDTAAQTALISYTSAVSALHGTLAAKLEALDVTRLYYEVELPLCRVLAEMETAGFLVDRKALAEYGQTLQGVMDETEQAIYAAAGETFNINSPKQLGVILFEKLGLPHGKKTKTGWSTNADVLEKLRYDAPIVADVLRYRQYAKLKSTYVDGLMKVIEPDGRVRTSFQMTVTATGRLSSTEPNLQNIPTRTELGSQLRRMFTAPEGCVLVDADYSQIELRLLAHIAGDTEMQAAFRSGEDFHTVTASRVFHVEPQEVTPEMRRRAKAVNFGIVYGISAFSLAQDIGVSVAEAKAYMERYFETYQGVRQYMTDVVAKAERDGYVQTLMHRRRALPELKSSNFNMREFGKRVALNMPVQGTAADIMKLAMVRVHHRLKREGLRARLLMQVHDELIVECPASEREQVERLLTEEMEQAAQLSVPLIAEAHSGKNWLAAKE
;
A
#
# COMPACT_ATOMS: atom_id res chain seq x y z
N MET A 1 -11.55 -10.86 -43.94
CA MET A 1 -11.90 -10.70 -42.48
C MET A 1 -10.77 -11.24 -41.64
N LYS A 2 -10.57 -10.68 -40.47
CA LYS A 2 -9.45 -11.04 -39.60
C LYS A 2 -9.94 -11.55 -38.23
N LEU A 3 -9.51 -12.76 -37.85
CA LEU A 3 -9.73 -13.31 -36.52
C LEU A 3 -8.44 -13.21 -35.71
N MET A 4 -8.56 -12.83 -34.43
CA MET A 4 -7.47 -12.87 -33.46
C MET A 4 -7.73 -13.99 -32.44
N VAL A 5 -6.81 -14.92 -32.31
CA VAL A 5 -6.86 -15.98 -31.27
C VAL A 5 -5.76 -15.75 -30.25
N LEU A 6 -6.13 -15.75 -28.96
CA LEU A 6 -5.18 -15.60 -27.86
C LEU A 6 -4.94 -16.93 -27.18
N ASP A 7 -3.69 -17.23 -26.91
CA ASP A 7 -3.26 -18.25 -25.97
C ASP A 7 -3.52 -17.74 -24.52
N GLY A 8 -4.62 -18.18 -23.93
CA GLY A 8 -5.08 -17.74 -22.63
C GLY A 8 -4.08 -18.02 -21.53
N ASN A 9 -3.50 -19.23 -21.53
CA ASN A 9 -2.54 -19.66 -20.50
C ASN A 9 -1.22 -18.87 -20.60
N SER A 10 -0.71 -18.66 -21.79
CA SER A 10 0.51 -17.90 -22.01
C SER A 10 0.35 -16.43 -21.56
N ILE A 11 -0.74 -15.78 -21.95
CA ILE A 11 -0.99 -14.36 -21.64
C ILE A 11 -1.25 -14.17 -20.14
N VAL A 12 -2.07 -15.03 -19.49
CA VAL A 12 -2.37 -14.91 -18.08
C VAL A 12 -1.14 -15.14 -17.20
N ASN A 13 -0.29 -16.10 -17.53
CA ASN A 13 0.98 -16.34 -16.84
C ASN A 13 1.90 -15.11 -16.93
N ARG A 14 2.04 -14.53 -18.13
CA ARG A 14 2.87 -13.31 -18.33
C ARG A 14 2.33 -12.13 -17.55
N ALA A 15 1.02 -11.96 -17.50
CA ALA A 15 0.36 -10.92 -16.71
C ALA A 15 0.63 -11.12 -15.20
N TYR A 16 0.52 -12.34 -14.71
CA TYR A 16 0.77 -12.69 -13.32
C TYR A 16 2.19 -12.33 -12.86
N TYR A 17 3.21 -12.72 -13.63
CA TYR A 17 4.61 -12.44 -13.29
C TYR A 17 5.07 -11.03 -13.69
N GLY A 18 4.35 -10.36 -14.60
CA GLY A 18 4.69 -9.04 -15.10
C GLY A 18 4.15 -7.87 -14.26
N ILE A 19 3.08 -8.10 -13.50
CA ILE A 19 2.40 -7.09 -12.68
C ILE A 19 2.60 -7.44 -11.19
N ARG A 20 2.84 -6.43 -10.38
CA ARG A 20 2.90 -6.62 -8.92
C ARG A 20 1.59 -7.24 -8.43
N PRO A 21 1.62 -8.09 -7.40
CA PRO A 21 0.40 -8.64 -6.83
C PRO A 21 -0.61 -7.54 -6.51
N LEU A 22 -1.81 -7.69 -7.07
CA LEU A 22 -2.99 -6.89 -6.77
C LEU A 22 -4.00 -7.83 -6.13
N THR A 23 -4.63 -7.41 -5.06
CA THR A 23 -5.67 -8.17 -4.38
C THR A 23 -6.88 -7.28 -4.16
N THR A 24 -8.07 -7.86 -4.27
CA THR A 24 -9.27 -7.20 -3.75
C THR A 24 -9.22 -7.16 -2.23
N ARG A 25 -10.04 -6.33 -1.62
CA ARG A 25 -10.20 -6.26 -0.15
C ARG A 25 -10.62 -7.59 0.48
N GLN A 26 -11.27 -8.46 -0.31
CA GLN A 26 -11.65 -9.81 0.10
C GLN A 26 -10.52 -10.85 -0.07
N GLY A 27 -9.33 -10.41 -0.48
CA GLY A 27 -8.15 -11.26 -0.62
C GLY A 27 -8.06 -12.04 -1.95
N LEU A 28 -8.93 -11.77 -2.92
CA LEU A 28 -8.81 -12.37 -4.25
C LEU A 28 -7.67 -11.69 -5.02
N TYR A 29 -6.71 -12.47 -5.49
CA TYR A 29 -5.66 -11.95 -6.38
C TYR A 29 -6.25 -11.57 -7.74
N THR A 30 -5.87 -10.41 -8.29
CA THR A 30 -6.47 -9.85 -9.51
C THR A 30 -5.45 -9.35 -10.53
N ASN A 31 -4.17 -9.37 -10.21
CA ASN A 31 -3.09 -8.86 -11.07
C ASN A 31 -3.02 -9.56 -12.43
N ALA A 32 -3.26 -10.88 -12.48
CA ALA A 32 -3.26 -11.64 -13.73
C ALA A 32 -4.46 -11.26 -14.61
N ILE A 33 -5.65 -11.11 -14.01
CA ILE A 33 -6.86 -10.69 -14.72
C ILE A 33 -6.69 -9.28 -15.27
N TYR A 34 -6.25 -8.34 -14.42
CA TYR A 34 -6.02 -6.95 -14.84
C TYR A 34 -5.03 -6.84 -15.98
N GLY A 35 -3.91 -7.56 -15.88
CA GLY A 35 -2.89 -7.59 -16.91
C GLY A 35 -3.34 -8.24 -18.21
N PHE A 36 -4.15 -9.30 -18.13
CA PHE A 36 -4.76 -9.93 -19.28
C PHE A 36 -5.67 -8.95 -20.05
N ILE A 37 -6.62 -8.32 -19.33
CA ILE A 37 -7.58 -7.40 -19.92
C ILE A 37 -6.90 -6.16 -20.51
N THR A 38 -5.90 -5.60 -19.84
CA THR A 38 -5.14 -4.45 -20.36
C THR A 38 -4.30 -4.81 -21.57
N THR A 39 -3.76 -6.02 -21.63
CA THR A 39 -3.03 -6.54 -22.80
C THR A 39 -3.99 -6.77 -23.96
N LEU A 40 -5.13 -7.42 -23.71
CA LEU A 40 -6.18 -7.64 -24.69
C LEU A 40 -6.65 -6.33 -25.32
N GLN A 41 -6.94 -5.31 -24.48
CA GLN A 41 -7.38 -4.00 -24.99
C GLN A 41 -6.36 -3.38 -25.95
N ARG A 42 -5.08 -3.39 -25.59
CA ARG A 42 -4.02 -2.88 -26.44
C ARG A 42 -3.96 -3.62 -27.77
N LEU A 43 -4.09 -4.95 -27.76
CA LEU A 43 -4.09 -5.78 -28.95
C LEU A 43 -5.30 -5.50 -29.85
N LEU A 44 -6.46 -5.25 -29.26
CA LEU A 44 -7.67 -4.86 -29.99
C LEU A 44 -7.50 -3.49 -30.68
N ASP A 45 -6.83 -2.54 -30.03
CA ASP A 45 -6.55 -1.22 -30.58
C ASP A 45 -5.52 -1.29 -31.74
N GLU A 46 -4.51 -2.18 -31.61
CA GLU A 46 -3.46 -2.39 -32.61
C GLU A 46 -3.97 -3.16 -33.83
N GLU A 47 -4.62 -4.31 -33.64
CA GLU A 47 -4.96 -5.26 -34.71
C GLU A 47 -6.34 -5.03 -35.31
N LYS A 48 -7.26 -4.45 -34.59
CA LYS A 48 -8.66 -4.19 -34.98
C LYS A 48 -9.33 -5.40 -35.65
N PRO A 49 -9.32 -6.58 -34.99
CA PRO A 49 -9.89 -7.79 -35.54
C PRO A 49 -11.42 -7.71 -35.57
N GLU A 50 -12.04 -8.32 -36.59
CA GLU A 50 -13.49 -8.46 -36.67
C GLU A 50 -14.01 -9.59 -35.78
N ALA A 51 -13.19 -10.64 -35.55
CA ALA A 51 -13.51 -11.79 -34.71
C ALA A 51 -12.41 -12.03 -33.69
N LEU A 52 -12.79 -12.60 -32.54
CA LEU A 52 -11.89 -12.79 -31.40
C LEU A 52 -12.28 -14.04 -30.62
N CYS A 53 -11.27 -14.85 -30.23
CA CYS A 53 -11.47 -15.95 -29.30
C CYS A 53 -10.21 -16.18 -28.43
N VAL A 54 -10.36 -16.97 -27.35
CA VAL A 54 -9.28 -17.33 -26.44
C VAL A 54 -9.27 -18.86 -26.27
N THR A 55 -8.10 -19.47 -26.27
CA THR A 55 -7.93 -20.91 -26.00
C THR A 55 -7.34 -21.10 -24.60
N PHE A 56 -7.73 -22.17 -23.91
CA PHE A 56 -7.18 -22.56 -22.61
C PHE A 56 -6.83 -24.04 -22.58
N ASP A 57 -5.78 -24.38 -21.82
CA ASP A 57 -5.48 -25.78 -21.48
C ASP A 57 -6.46 -26.31 -20.43
N ARG A 58 -6.75 -27.60 -20.52
CA ARG A 58 -7.46 -28.32 -19.48
C ARG A 58 -6.47 -28.98 -18.51
N ARG A 59 -6.97 -29.43 -17.36
CA ARG A 59 -6.15 -30.12 -16.35
C ARG A 59 -5.89 -31.58 -16.66
N GLU A 60 -6.74 -32.19 -17.51
CA GLU A 60 -6.66 -33.58 -17.89
C GLU A 60 -5.42 -33.82 -18.76
N PRO A 61 -4.80 -35.02 -18.70
CA PRO A 61 -3.69 -35.36 -19.57
C PRO A 61 -4.05 -35.26 -21.03
N THR A 62 -3.09 -34.88 -21.86
CA THR A 62 -3.24 -34.82 -23.30
C THR A 62 -2.67 -36.10 -23.93
N PHE A 63 -2.95 -36.37 -25.21
CA PHE A 63 -2.43 -37.49 -25.97
C PHE A 63 -0.88 -37.56 -25.93
N ARG A 64 -0.18 -36.44 -25.78
CA ARG A 64 1.28 -36.41 -25.62
C ARG A 64 1.71 -36.93 -24.25
N HIS A 65 0.99 -36.59 -23.19
CA HIS A 65 1.26 -37.14 -21.85
C HIS A 65 0.96 -38.62 -21.76
N GLU A 66 -0.02 -39.15 -22.52
CA GLU A 66 -0.35 -40.56 -22.58
C GLU A 66 0.72 -41.37 -23.33
N ALA A 67 1.31 -40.75 -24.37
CA ALA A 67 2.36 -41.40 -25.17
C ALA A 67 3.75 -41.26 -24.55
N ASP A 68 4.04 -40.20 -23.82
CA ASP A 68 5.33 -39.93 -23.18
C ASP A 68 5.12 -39.35 -21.79
N ALA A 69 5.31 -40.15 -20.75
CA ALA A 69 5.19 -39.72 -19.35
C ALA A 69 6.28 -38.72 -18.91
N ALA A 70 7.36 -38.54 -19.68
CA ALA A 70 8.39 -37.57 -19.42
C ALA A 70 8.03 -36.20 -19.96
N TYR A 71 7.09 -36.11 -20.91
CA TYR A 71 6.66 -34.82 -21.51
C TYR A 71 6.11 -33.84 -20.45
N LYS A 72 6.69 -32.66 -20.36
CA LYS A 72 6.33 -31.60 -19.40
C LYS A 72 6.40 -32.01 -17.91
N ALA A 73 6.98 -33.20 -17.57
CA ALA A 73 7.00 -33.71 -16.20
C ALA A 73 7.75 -32.82 -15.19
N GLN A 74 8.64 -31.94 -15.66
CA GLN A 74 9.40 -31.02 -14.83
C GLN A 74 8.68 -29.68 -14.58
N ARG A 75 7.55 -29.41 -15.24
CA ARG A 75 6.80 -28.18 -15.04
C ARG A 75 6.22 -28.13 -13.62
N LYS A 76 6.53 -27.08 -12.88
CA LYS A 76 5.90 -26.82 -11.58
C LYS A 76 4.43 -26.51 -11.81
N GLY A 77 3.57 -26.99 -10.94
CA GLY A 77 2.14 -26.68 -10.97
C GLY A 77 1.88 -25.18 -10.93
N MET A 78 0.71 -24.78 -11.38
CA MET A 78 0.26 -23.38 -11.35
C MET A 78 0.23 -22.90 -9.89
N PRO A 79 0.80 -21.71 -9.56
CA PRO A 79 0.68 -21.12 -8.23
C PRO A 79 -0.80 -20.98 -7.82
N GLU A 80 -1.11 -21.16 -6.55
CA GLU A 80 -2.48 -21.10 -6.04
C GLU A 80 -3.10 -19.72 -6.29
N GLU A 81 -2.31 -18.65 -6.10
CA GLU A 81 -2.71 -17.27 -6.35
C GLU A 81 -3.05 -16.99 -7.82
N LEU A 82 -2.47 -17.73 -8.75
CA LEU A 82 -2.83 -17.66 -10.18
C LEU A 82 -4.04 -18.54 -10.47
N ALA A 83 -4.08 -19.73 -9.90
CA ALA A 83 -5.16 -20.69 -10.14
C ALA A 83 -6.53 -20.13 -9.75
N MET A 84 -6.61 -19.35 -8.65
CA MET A 84 -7.85 -18.69 -8.22
C MET A 84 -8.33 -17.58 -9.17
N GLN A 85 -7.47 -17.05 -10.01
CA GLN A 85 -7.80 -16.01 -10.98
C GLN A 85 -8.35 -16.55 -12.31
N ILE A 86 -8.17 -17.84 -12.61
CA ILE A 86 -8.55 -18.42 -13.92
C ILE A 86 -10.07 -18.41 -14.11
N LEU A 87 -10.84 -18.88 -13.10
CA LEU A 87 -12.30 -18.89 -13.20
C LEU A 87 -12.89 -17.47 -13.31
N PRO A 88 -12.50 -16.49 -12.46
CA PRO A 88 -12.94 -15.10 -12.63
C PRO A 88 -12.56 -14.50 -13.99
N LEU A 89 -11.35 -14.80 -14.52
CA LEU A 89 -10.95 -14.36 -15.85
C LEU A 89 -11.90 -14.89 -16.92
N LYS A 90 -12.22 -16.19 -16.88
CA LYS A 90 -13.16 -16.82 -17.82
C LYS A 90 -14.56 -16.20 -17.75
N GLN A 91 -15.01 -15.86 -16.54
CA GLN A 91 -16.28 -15.13 -16.36
C GLN A 91 -16.24 -13.74 -16.99
N VAL A 92 -15.15 -12.98 -16.79
CA VAL A 92 -14.95 -11.67 -17.42
C VAL A 92 -14.96 -11.80 -18.94
N LEU A 93 -14.23 -12.75 -19.52
CA LEU A 93 -14.23 -12.98 -20.98
C LEU A 93 -15.62 -13.33 -21.50
N THR A 94 -16.39 -14.15 -20.77
CA THR A 94 -17.78 -14.47 -21.10
C THR A 94 -18.67 -13.23 -21.09
N ALA A 95 -18.50 -12.34 -20.09
CA ALA A 95 -19.21 -11.07 -19.99
C ALA A 95 -18.76 -10.07 -21.08
N MET A 96 -17.51 -10.16 -21.54
CA MET A 96 -17.01 -9.41 -22.69
C MET A 96 -17.48 -9.98 -24.03
N SER A 97 -18.33 -11.02 -24.03
CA SER A 97 -18.81 -11.74 -25.22
C SER A 97 -17.67 -12.35 -26.06
N ILE A 98 -16.61 -12.81 -25.40
CA ILE A 98 -15.46 -13.43 -26.04
C ILE A 98 -15.56 -14.96 -25.92
N PRO A 99 -15.72 -15.69 -27.04
CA PRO A 99 -15.71 -17.15 -27.05
C PRO A 99 -14.41 -17.75 -26.51
N GLN A 100 -14.54 -18.84 -25.75
CA GLN A 100 -13.43 -19.56 -25.14
C GLN A 100 -13.47 -21.02 -25.55
N TYR A 101 -12.32 -21.57 -25.94
CA TYR A 101 -12.20 -22.94 -26.42
C TYR A 101 -11.25 -23.75 -25.55
N GLU A 102 -11.70 -24.94 -25.20
CA GLU A 102 -10.95 -25.99 -24.48
C GLU A 102 -11.38 -27.35 -25.00
N LEU A 103 -10.47 -28.28 -25.11
CA LEU A 103 -10.79 -29.65 -25.56
C LEU A 103 -10.00 -30.66 -24.75
N THR A 104 -10.68 -31.65 -24.20
CA THR A 104 -10.03 -32.78 -23.49
C THR A 104 -9.13 -33.56 -24.42
N GLY A 105 -7.92 -33.87 -23.95
CA GLY A 105 -6.93 -34.65 -24.72
C GLY A 105 -6.03 -33.80 -25.62
N TYR A 106 -6.31 -32.49 -25.81
CA TYR A 106 -5.53 -31.57 -26.64
C TYR A 106 -5.03 -30.39 -25.81
N GLU A 107 -3.94 -29.77 -26.24
CA GLU A 107 -3.39 -28.54 -25.65
C GLU A 107 -3.99 -27.32 -26.34
N ALA A 108 -3.91 -26.14 -25.65
CA ALA A 108 -4.35 -24.87 -26.21
C ALA A 108 -3.68 -24.57 -27.56
N ASP A 109 -2.41 -24.93 -27.74
CA ASP A 109 -1.67 -24.75 -28.97
C ASP A 109 -2.25 -25.56 -30.14
N ASP A 110 -2.74 -26.80 -29.88
CA ASP A 110 -3.41 -27.63 -30.88
C ASP A 110 -4.74 -27.00 -31.34
N LEU A 111 -5.46 -26.37 -30.39
CA LEU A 111 -6.66 -25.63 -30.72
C LEU A 111 -6.34 -24.38 -31.56
N ILE A 112 -5.28 -23.65 -31.19
CA ILE A 112 -4.78 -22.48 -31.99
C ILE A 112 -4.42 -22.90 -33.41
N GLY A 113 -3.69 -24.01 -33.54
CA GLY A 113 -3.33 -24.58 -34.84
C GLY A 113 -4.56 -24.95 -35.67
N THR A 114 -5.53 -25.63 -35.06
CA THR A 114 -6.79 -25.99 -35.71
C THR A 114 -7.63 -24.77 -36.09
N ILE A 115 -7.74 -23.78 -35.23
CA ILE A 115 -8.45 -22.50 -35.50
C ILE A 115 -7.81 -21.77 -36.66
N SER A 116 -6.48 -21.64 -36.68
CA SER A 116 -5.77 -20.93 -37.75
C SER A 116 -6.04 -21.57 -39.15
N ARG A 117 -6.00 -22.91 -39.23
CA ARG A 117 -6.29 -23.62 -40.51
C ARG A 117 -7.76 -23.52 -40.92
N LYS A 118 -8.69 -23.53 -39.95
CA LYS A 118 -10.12 -23.31 -40.25
C LYS A 118 -10.39 -21.89 -40.74
N CYS A 119 -9.69 -20.87 -40.22
CA CYS A 119 -9.75 -19.51 -40.71
C CYS A 119 -9.24 -19.42 -42.16
N GLU A 120 -8.08 -19.98 -42.45
CA GLU A 120 -7.52 -20.01 -43.81
C GLU A 120 -8.46 -20.70 -44.82
N ALA A 121 -9.02 -21.85 -44.43
CA ALA A 121 -9.98 -22.59 -45.25
C ALA A 121 -11.27 -21.78 -45.55
N ALA A 122 -11.64 -20.88 -44.63
CA ALA A 122 -12.78 -19.97 -44.78
C ALA A 122 -12.40 -18.66 -45.49
N GLY A 123 -11.14 -18.48 -45.89
CA GLY A 123 -10.62 -17.24 -46.56
C GLY A 123 -10.44 -16.07 -45.59
N TRP A 124 -10.18 -16.34 -44.34
CA TRP A 124 -9.93 -15.33 -43.29
C TRP A 124 -8.43 -15.26 -42.96
N ASP A 125 -7.95 -14.10 -42.62
CA ASP A 125 -6.65 -13.95 -41.97
C ASP A 125 -6.72 -14.26 -40.49
N CYS A 126 -5.66 -14.88 -39.91
CA CYS A 126 -5.56 -15.24 -38.54
C CYS A 126 -4.36 -14.55 -37.85
N VAL A 127 -4.60 -13.95 -36.68
CA VAL A 127 -3.55 -13.40 -35.84
C VAL A 127 -3.47 -14.23 -34.55
N ILE A 128 -2.42 -15.01 -34.41
CA ILE A 128 -2.15 -15.78 -33.20
C ILE A 128 -1.39 -14.90 -32.20
N VAL A 129 -1.90 -14.74 -30.99
CA VAL A 129 -1.26 -13.98 -29.92
C VAL A 129 -0.81 -14.93 -28.83
N THR A 130 0.48 -15.12 -28.71
CA THR A 130 1.08 -16.02 -27.72
C THR A 130 2.46 -15.53 -27.29
N GLY A 131 2.95 -16.01 -26.18
CA GLY A 131 4.36 -15.86 -25.79
C GLY A 131 5.21 -17.10 -26.09
N ASP A 132 4.59 -18.15 -26.65
CA ASP A 132 5.27 -19.36 -27.03
C ASP A 132 5.79 -19.29 -28.47
N LYS A 133 7.04 -19.69 -28.65
CA LYS A 133 7.68 -19.72 -29.95
C LYS A 133 7.28 -20.94 -30.79
N ASP A 134 6.66 -21.94 -30.17
CA ASP A 134 6.23 -23.14 -30.87
C ASP A 134 5.15 -22.83 -31.89
N SER A 135 4.28 -21.89 -31.59
CA SER A 135 3.27 -21.38 -32.52
C SER A 135 3.86 -20.74 -33.80
N LEU A 136 5.19 -20.46 -33.86
CA LEU A 136 5.83 -19.94 -35.08
C LEU A 136 5.75 -20.94 -36.24
N GLN A 137 5.63 -22.24 -35.96
CA GLN A 137 5.41 -23.27 -37.01
C GLN A 137 4.10 -23.08 -37.77
N LEU A 138 3.14 -22.30 -37.21
CA LEU A 138 1.81 -22.09 -37.78
C LEU A 138 1.76 -20.92 -38.80
N ILE A 139 2.83 -20.14 -38.94
CA ILE A 139 2.89 -18.96 -39.80
C ILE A 139 2.71 -19.36 -41.27
N THR A 140 1.82 -18.65 -41.96
CA THR A 140 1.56 -18.76 -43.42
C THR A 140 1.31 -17.37 -44.00
N ASP A 141 0.97 -17.29 -45.27
CA ASP A 141 0.57 -16.03 -45.94
C ASP A 141 -0.71 -15.41 -45.33
N HIS A 142 -1.56 -16.24 -44.67
CA HIS A 142 -2.81 -15.82 -44.02
C HIS A 142 -2.76 -15.86 -42.47
N THR A 143 -1.74 -16.45 -41.90
CA THR A 143 -1.59 -16.58 -40.45
C THR A 143 -0.30 -15.92 -39.99
N LYS A 144 -0.37 -14.85 -39.16
CA LYS A 144 0.78 -14.28 -38.49
C LYS A 144 0.78 -14.59 -37.00
N VAL A 145 1.95 -14.64 -36.39
CA VAL A 145 2.12 -14.80 -34.93
C VAL A 145 2.62 -13.51 -34.32
N LYS A 146 1.87 -12.97 -33.36
CA LYS A 146 2.26 -11.83 -32.55
C LYS A 146 2.84 -12.37 -31.22
N LEU A 147 4.17 -12.39 -31.13
CA LEU A 147 4.88 -12.82 -29.92
C LEU A 147 4.81 -11.76 -28.84
N VAL A 148 4.27 -12.12 -27.70
CA VAL A 148 4.21 -11.27 -26.51
C VAL A 148 5.38 -11.57 -25.59
N SER A 149 6.13 -10.55 -25.17
CA SER A 149 7.20 -10.68 -24.19
C SER A 149 7.08 -9.63 -23.10
N THR A 150 7.32 -10.03 -21.84
CA THR A 150 7.30 -9.11 -20.70
C THR A 150 8.69 -9.06 -20.08
N ARG A 151 9.31 -7.87 -20.03
CA ARG A 151 10.59 -7.63 -19.34
C ARG A 151 10.45 -6.44 -18.42
N MET A 152 10.82 -6.59 -17.15
CA MET A 152 10.78 -5.51 -16.14
C MET A 152 9.43 -4.78 -16.06
N GLY A 153 8.32 -5.51 -16.16
CA GLY A 153 6.97 -4.94 -16.09
C GLY A 153 6.50 -4.24 -17.38
N GLN A 154 7.29 -4.24 -18.45
CA GLN A 154 6.88 -3.75 -19.77
C GLN A 154 6.58 -4.93 -20.69
N THR A 155 5.36 -4.96 -21.23
CA THR A 155 4.94 -5.94 -22.22
C THR A 155 5.15 -5.34 -23.62
N THR A 156 5.92 -6.04 -24.44
CA THR A 156 6.19 -5.70 -25.84
C THR A 156 5.68 -6.79 -26.75
N THR A 157 5.32 -6.45 -27.95
CA THR A 157 4.88 -7.38 -29.00
C THR A 157 5.82 -7.33 -30.18
N LYS A 158 5.99 -8.46 -30.86
CA LYS A 158 6.75 -8.58 -32.12
C LYS A 158 5.93 -9.38 -33.11
N ASP A 159 5.64 -8.80 -34.26
CA ASP A 159 4.95 -9.49 -35.36
C ASP A 159 5.92 -10.41 -36.07
N MET A 160 5.50 -11.65 -36.29
CA MET A 160 6.22 -12.66 -37.08
C MET A 160 5.35 -13.08 -38.24
N THR A 161 5.77 -12.64 -39.40
CA THR A 161 5.22 -12.99 -40.73
C THR A 161 6.17 -13.96 -41.43
N PRO A 162 5.81 -14.57 -42.55
CA PRO A 162 6.75 -15.40 -43.32
C PRO A 162 8.07 -14.67 -43.63
N GLU A 163 8.03 -13.38 -43.97
CA GLU A 163 9.21 -12.58 -44.32
C GLU A 163 10.07 -12.32 -43.06
N THR A 164 9.48 -11.84 -41.96
CA THR A 164 10.23 -11.55 -40.74
C THR A 164 10.74 -12.81 -40.06
N PHE A 165 10.07 -13.95 -40.27
CA PHE A 165 10.53 -15.24 -39.82
C PHE A 165 11.73 -15.70 -40.65
N GLN A 166 11.63 -15.63 -42.00
CA GLN A 166 12.73 -15.97 -42.91
C GLN A 166 13.99 -15.13 -42.66
N GLU A 167 13.83 -13.83 -42.41
CA GLU A 167 14.96 -12.97 -42.01
C GLU A 167 15.60 -13.38 -40.65
N ALA A 168 14.79 -13.82 -39.69
CA ALA A 168 15.27 -14.17 -38.38
C ALA A 168 15.90 -15.58 -38.29
N TYR A 169 15.38 -16.54 -39.05
CA TYR A 169 15.73 -17.96 -38.93
C TYR A 169 16.42 -18.56 -40.16
N GLY A 170 16.16 -18.00 -41.36
CA GLY A 170 16.77 -18.46 -42.63
C GLY A 170 16.13 -19.69 -43.24
N PHE A 171 14.95 -20.12 -42.78
CA PHE A 171 14.18 -21.25 -43.33
C PHE A 171 12.67 -21.00 -43.18
N ALA A 172 11.83 -21.82 -43.82
CA ALA A 172 10.38 -21.66 -43.74
C ALA A 172 9.80 -21.97 -42.35
N PRO A 173 8.73 -21.27 -41.92
CA PRO A 173 8.18 -21.40 -40.55
C PRO A 173 7.88 -22.83 -40.08
N ILE A 174 7.39 -23.68 -40.97
CA ILE A 174 7.06 -25.09 -40.69
C ILE A 174 8.28 -25.87 -40.14
N HIS A 175 9.50 -25.53 -40.58
CA HIS A 175 10.73 -26.15 -40.12
C HIS A 175 11.19 -25.76 -38.71
N MET A 176 10.40 -24.95 -38.02
CA MET A 176 10.57 -24.78 -36.56
C MET A 176 10.43 -26.11 -35.81
N ILE A 177 9.58 -27.02 -36.33
CA ILE A 177 9.43 -28.36 -35.80
C ILE A 177 10.74 -29.14 -35.93
N ASP A 178 11.37 -29.09 -37.13
CA ASP A 178 12.64 -29.74 -37.39
C ASP A 178 13.79 -29.20 -36.54
N LEU A 179 13.80 -27.88 -36.28
CA LEU A 179 14.75 -27.26 -35.39
C LEU A 179 14.63 -27.85 -33.97
N LYS A 180 13.39 -27.95 -33.44
CA LYS A 180 13.13 -28.52 -32.13
C LYS A 180 13.38 -30.03 -32.09
N ALA A 181 13.09 -30.75 -33.15
CA ALA A 181 13.41 -32.15 -33.27
C ALA A 181 14.90 -32.44 -33.10
N LEU A 182 15.76 -31.55 -33.58
CA LEU A 182 17.22 -31.71 -33.47
C LEU A 182 17.77 -31.20 -32.13
N MET A 183 17.39 -29.98 -31.70
CA MET A 183 17.97 -29.35 -30.50
C MET A 183 17.30 -29.73 -29.19
N GLY A 184 16.08 -30.29 -29.26
CA GLY A 184 15.22 -30.51 -28.10
C GLY A 184 14.63 -29.23 -27.52
N ASP A 185 13.81 -29.36 -26.48
CA ASP A 185 13.30 -28.28 -25.65
C ASP A 185 13.28 -28.67 -24.18
N SER A 186 14.12 -28.03 -23.39
CA SER A 186 14.23 -28.30 -21.96
C SER A 186 13.00 -27.85 -21.16
N SER A 187 12.19 -26.89 -21.67
CA SER A 187 10.98 -26.40 -20.98
C SER A 187 9.85 -27.43 -21.06
N ASP A 188 9.77 -28.19 -22.14
CA ASP A 188 8.76 -29.21 -22.40
C ASP A 188 9.29 -30.66 -22.25
N ASN A 189 10.56 -30.73 -21.87
CA ASN A 189 11.27 -32.00 -21.73
C ASN A 189 11.31 -32.80 -23.04
N ILE A 190 11.43 -32.10 -24.18
CA ILE A 190 11.61 -32.74 -25.49
C ILE A 190 13.10 -33.03 -25.65
N PRO A 191 13.49 -34.32 -25.87
CA PRO A 191 14.89 -34.76 -25.77
C PRO A 191 15.81 -34.22 -26.88
N GLY A 192 15.30 -34.02 -28.08
CA GLY A 192 16.14 -33.72 -29.26
C GLY A 192 17.18 -34.82 -29.55
N VAL A 193 18.21 -34.45 -30.30
CA VAL A 193 19.40 -35.30 -30.51
C VAL A 193 20.44 -34.97 -29.44
N PRO A 194 20.82 -35.87 -28.54
CA PRO A 194 21.74 -35.60 -27.46
C PRO A 194 23.06 -35.00 -27.92
N GLY A 195 23.32 -33.75 -27.46
CA GLY A 195 24.56 -33.03 -27.78
C GLY A 195 24.55 -32.26 -29.12
N ILE A 196 23.40 -32.16 -29.78
CA ILE A 196 23.15 -31.19 -30.87
C ILE A 196 22.48 -29.94 -30.24
N GLY A 197 23.19 -28.84 -30.19
CA GLY A 197 22.65 -27.57 -29.66
C GLY A 197 22.10 -26.66 -30.75
N GLU A 198 21.43 -25.58 -30.35
CA GLU A 198 20.72 -24.62 -31.20
C GLU A 198 21.51 -24.16 -32.44
N LYS A 199 22.78 -23.79 -32.29
CA LYS A 199 23.61 -23.32 -33.41
C LYS A 199 23.82 -24.39 -34.49
N THR A 200 24.01 -25.65 -34.05
CA THR A 200 24.21 -26.77 -34.97
C THR A 200 22.90 -27.15 -35.63
N ALA A 201 21.84 -27.26 -34.87
CA ALA A 201 20.50 -27.55 -35.37
C ALA A 201 20.05 -26.50 -36.39
N MET A 202 20.24 -25.20 -36.07
CA MET A 202 19.92 -24.08 -36.94
C MET A 202 20.62 -24.19 -38.29
N ALA A 203 21.93 -24.46 -38.31
CA ALA A 203 22.68 -24.60 -39.56
C ALA A 203 22.21 -25.78 -40.39
N LEU A 204 21.90 -26.93 -39.73
CA LEU A 204 21.39 -28.10 -40.43
C LEU A 204 19.99 -27.85 -41.02
N VAL A 205 19.08 -27.20 -40.30
CA VAL A 205 17.75 -26.87 -40.85
C VAL A 205 17.85 -25.83 -41.97
N GLN A 206 18.75 -24.88 -41.88
CA GLN A 206 19.00 -23.91 -42.98
C GLN A 206 19.51 -24.57 -44.24
N GLU A 207 20.33 -25.63 -44.12
CA GLU A 207 20.93 -26.34 -45.27
C GLU A 207 20.01 -27.43 -45.84
N TYR A 208 19.36 -28.21 -44.97
CA TYR A 208 18.61 -29.40 -45.40
C TYR A 208 17.07 -29.22 -45.30
N GLY A 209 16.59 -28.20 -44.67
CA GLY A 209 15.16 -27.89 -44.48
C GLY A 209 14.54 -28.80 -43.41
N SER A 210 14.36 -30.07 -43.72
CA SER A 210 13.68 -31.04 -42.82
C SER A 210 14.61 -32.13 -42.29
N ILE A 211 14.24 -32.74 -41.15
CA ILE A 211 14.91 -33.92 -40.61
C ILE A 211 14.81 -35.10 -41.57
N ASP A 212 13.72 -35.24 -42.30
CA ASP A 212 13.58 -36.29 -43.34
C ASP A 212 14.61 -36.14 -44.45
N THR A 213 14.79 -34.95 -45.00
CA THR A 213 15.82 -34.63 -45.99
C THR A 213 17.22 -34.86 -45.44
N LEU A 214 17.44 -34.40 -44.17
CA LEU A 214 18.71 -34.57 -43.51
C LEU A 214 19.08 -36.06 -43.34
N TYR A 215 18.17 -36.89 -42.86
CA TYR A 215 18.44 -38.31 -42.63
C TYR A 215 18.48 -39.14 -43.92
N ALA A 216 17.77 -38.71 -44.99
CA ALA A 216 17.84 -39.31 -46.28
C ALA A 216 19.22 -39.12 -46.98
N GLN A 217 19.95 -38.08 -46.59
CA GLN A 217 21.28 -37.75 -47.13
C GLN A 217 22.43 -38.30 -46.23
N MET A 218 22.12 -39.02 -45.16
CA MET A 218 23.18 -39.68 -44.37
C MET A 218 23.90 -40.73 -45.19
N PRO A 219 25.26 -40.88 -45.11
CA PRO A 219 26.21 -40.14 -44.28
C PRO A 219 26.84 -38.89 -44.87
N ASP A 220 26.35 -38.42 -45.99
CA ASP A 220 26.97 -37.31 -46.77
C ASP A 220 26.58 -35.89 -46.24
N VAL A 221 26.00 -35.83 -45.04
CA VAL A 221 25.60 -34.55 -44.41
C VAL A 221 26.82 -33.73 -44.04
N HIS A 222 26.79 -32.45 -44.41
CA HIS A 222 27.87 -31.46 -44.09
C HIS A 222 27.84 -31.08 -42.61
N ALA A 223 28.40 -31.91 -41.76
CA ALA A 223 28.55 -31.65 -40.33
C ALA A 223 29.92 -32.10 -39.79
N LYS A 224 30.31 -31.59 -38.63
CA LYS A 224 31.53 -32.08 -37.96
C LYS A 224 31.40 -33.56 -37.66
N PRO A 225 32.49 -34.38 -37.72
CA PRO A 225 32.41 -35.82 -37.50
C PRO A 225 31.72 -36.24 -36.19
N ALA A 226 31.95 -35.46 -35.12
CA ALA A 226 31.28 -35.71 -33.84
C ALA A 226 29.75 -35.42 -33.86
N ALA A 227 29.30 -34.43 -34.64
CA ALA A 227 27.88 -34.12 -34.79
C ALA A 227 27.20 -35.15 -35.73
N LEU A 228 27.90 -35.58 -36.79
CA LEU A 228 27.40 -36.61 -37.71
C LEU A 228 27.11 -37.93 -36.98
N ARG A 229 28.07 -38.37 -36.16
CA ARG A 229 27.87 -39.58 -35.33
C ARG A 229 26.64 -39.45 -34.40
N LYS A 230 26.51 -38.30 -33.73
CA LYS A 230 25.36 -38.06 -32.83
C LYS A 230 24.01 -38.05 -33.58
N LEU A 231 24.00 -37.50 -34.78
CA LEU A 231 22.80 -37.49 -35.63
C LEU A 231 22.42 -38.95 -36.01
N GLN A 232 23.41 -39.76 -36.43
CA GLN A 232 23.20 -41.15 -36.77
C GLN A 232 22.67 -41.99 -35.58
N GLU A 233 23.24 -41.77 -34.40
CA GLU A 233 22.84 -42.46 -33.16
C GLU A 233 21.48 -41.92 -32.61
N GLY A 234 21.09 -40.72 -32.97
CA GLY A 234 19.95 -40.00 -32.42
C GLY A 234 18.73 -39.88 -33.33
N GLU A 235 18.66 -40.58 -34.45
CA GLU A 235 17.56 -40.50 -35.42
C GLU A 235 16.18 -40.77 -34.78
N GLU A 236 16.08 -41.85 -34.01
CA GLU A 236 14.84 -42.21 -33.32
C GLU A 236 14.39 -41.12 -32.34
N SER A 237 15.35 -40.56 -31.60
CA SER A 237 15.07 -39.44 -30.68
C SER A 237 14.64 -38.18 -31.43
N ALA A 238 15.24 -37.86 -32.59
CA ALA A 238 14.82 -36.71 -33.41
C ALA A 238 13.39 -36.89 -33.93
N ARG A 239 13.04 -38.11 -34.43
CA ARG A 239 11.68 -38.39 -34.92
C ARG A 239 10.63 -38.36 -33.80
N HIS A 240 10.96 -38.87 -32.64
CA HIS A 240 10.09 -38.78 -31.46
C HIS A 240 9.92 -37.30 -31.03
N SER A 241 11.01 -36.55 -31.00
CA SER A 241 10.97 -35.11 -30.68
C SER A 241 10.20 -34.27 -31.71
N TYR A 242 10.29 -34.66 -33.00
CA TYR A 242 9.48 -34.04 -34.06
C TYR A 242 7.99 -34.26 -33.79
N TRP A 243 7.58 -35.46 -33.45
CA TRP A 243 6.20 -35.75 -33.12
C TRP A 243 5.70 -35.01 -31.90
N LEU A 244 6.50 -34.92 -30.82
CA LEU A 244 6.16 -34.13 -29.63
C LEU A 244 6.05 -32.62 -29.90
N ALA A 245 6.93 -32.04 -30.74
CA ALA A 245 6.96 -30.65 -31.06
C ALA A 245 5.91 -30.19 -32.09
N THR A 246 5.28 -31.14 -32.79
CA THR A 246 4.27 -30.85 -33.82
C THR A 246 2.95 -30.42 -33.19
N ILE A 247 2.48 -29.24 -33.57
CA ILE A 247 1.14 -28.74 -33.20
C ILE A 247 0.11 -29.39 -34.12
N VAL A 248 -0.92 -30.01 -33.53
CA VAL A 248 -2.04 -30.57 -34.28
C VAL A 248 -2.90 -29.46 -34.88
N THR A 249 -3.28 -29.60 -36.15
CA THR A 249 -4.05 -28.57 -36.86
C THR A 249 -5.44 -29.02 -37.32
N ASP A 250 -5.83 -30.26 -36.89
CA ASP A 250 -7.08 -30.92 -37.27
C ASP A 250 -7.78 -31.53 -36.04
N ALA A 251 -7.58 -30.97 -34.86
CA ALA A 251 -8.27 -31.40 -33.63
C ALA A 251 -9.80 -31.36 -33.84
N PRO A 252 -10.58 -32.28 -33.20
CA PRO A 252 -12.02 -32.36 -33.37
C PRO A 252 -12.78 -31.23 -32.64
N LEU A 253 -12.43 -29.99 -33.02
CA LEU A 253 -12.99 -28.75 -32.45
C LEU A 253 -14.15 -28.30 -33.33
N GLU A 254 -15.34 -28.13 -32.73
CA GLU A 254 -16.44 -27.46 -33.40
C GLU A 254 -16.15 -25.94 -33.39
N PHE A 255 -15.80 -25.41 -34.53
CA PHE A 255 -15.42 -24.01 -34.70
C PHE A 255 -15.79 -23.51 -36.08
N ARG A 256 -16.36 -22.30 -36.12
CA ARG A 256 -16.58 -21.48 -37.32
C ARG A 256 -16.08 -20.08 -37.04
N PRO A 257 -15.33 -19.43 -37.94
CA PRO A 257 -14.84 -18.06 -37.73
C PRO A 257 -15.95 -17.06 -37.45
N GLU A 258 -17.12 -17.21 -38.10
CA GLU A 258 -18.26 -16.33 -37.99
C GLU A 258 -18.91 -16.31 -36.61
N ASP A 259 -18.82 -17.40 -35.85
CA ASP A 259 -19.35 -17.54 -34.50
C ASP A 259 -18.54 -16.73 -33.48
N ASN A 260 -17.39 -16.22 -33.89
CA ASN A 260 -16.46 -15.45 -33.06
C ASN A 260 -16.45 -13.95 -33.39
N LEU A 261 -17.40 -13.47 -34.16
CA LEU A 261 -17.55 -12.04 -34.45
C LEU A 261 -17.75 -11.28 -33.14
N ARG A 262 -17.09 -10.13 -33.03
CA ARG A 262 -17.17 -9.30 -31.84
C ARG A 262 -18.60 -8.84 -31.59
N GLN A 263 -19.07 -9.07 -30.38
CA GLN A 263 -20.39 -8.69 -29.88
C GLN A 263 -20.27 -7.59 -28.81
N PRO A 264 -21.33 -6.83 -28.56
CA PRO A 264 -21.40 -5.93 -27.41
C PRO A 264 -21.13 -6.67 -26.11
N PHE A 265 -20.58 -5.98 -25.11
CA PHE A 265 -20.39 -6.52 -23.78
C PHE A 265 -21.73 -6.82 -23.12
N LYS A 266 -21.76 -7.89 -22.32
CA LYS A 266 -22.91 -8.21 -21.52
C LYS A 266 -22.99 -7.31 -20.29
N PRO A 267 -24.19 -7.05 -19.77
CA PRO A 267 -24.40 -6.21 -18.59
C PRO A 267 -23.58 -6.62 -17.38
N GLU A 268 -23.42 -7.92 -17.18
CA GLU A 268 -22.71 -8.49 -16.02
C GLU A 268 -21.24 -8.09 -15.97
N LEU A 269 -20.68 -7.53 -17.02
CA LEU A 269 -19.28 -7.07 -17.05
C LEU A 269 -19.03 -5.95 -16.06
N TYR A 270 -19.99 -5.04 -15.87
CA TYR A 270 -19.94 -3.98 -14.89
C TYR A 270 -19.77 -4.55 -13.48
N ASP A 271 -20.64 -5.48 -13.07
CA ASP A 271 -20.63 -6.10 -11.73
C ASP A 271 -19.34 -6.91 -11.48
N LEU A 272 -18.87 -7.62 -12.53
CA LEU A 272 -17.60 -8.37 -12.42
C LEU A 272 -16.41 -7.44 -12.21
N PHE A 273 -16.31 -6.33 -12.96
CA PHE A 273 -15.21 -5.37 -12.77
C PHE A 273 -15.33 -4.66 -11.43
N LEU A 274 -16.53 -4.40 -10.95
CA LEU A 274 -16.76 -3.82 -9.64
C LEU A 274 -16.25 -4.75 -8.52
N ARG A 275 -16.62 -6.06 -8.58
CA ARG A 275 -16.13 -7.07 -7.63
C ARG A 275 -14.62 -7.29 -7.68
N LEU A 276 -14.00 -7.08 -8.84
CA LEU A 276 -12.55 -7.17 -9.04
C LEU A 276 -11.83 -5.85 -8.70
N GLU A 277 -12.55 -4.79 -8.31
CA GLU A 277 -12.06 -3.45 -8.00
C GLU A 277 -11.33 -2.78 -9.18
N PHE A 278 -11.82 -3.00 -10.41
CA PHE A 278 -11.24 -2.49 -11.66
C PHE A 278 -11.86 -1.18 -12.14
N GLN A 279 -11.98 -0.18 -11.25
CA GLN A 279 -12.60 1.11 -11.55
C GLN A 279 -12.09 1.75 -12.85
N LYS A 280 -10.78 1.76 -13.06
CA LYS A 280 -10.18 2.30 -14.30
C LYS A 280 -10.63 1.60 -15.58
N LEU A 281 -11.01 0.33 -15.50
CA LEU A 281 -11.53 -0.41 -16.64
C LEU A 281 -13.02 -0.11 -16.84
N ILE A 282 -13.80 0.05 -15.77
CA ILE A 282 -15.18 0.52 -15.83
C ILE A 282 -15.24 1.86 -16.56
N ASP A 283 -14.45 2.84 -16.13
CA ASP A 283 -14.39 4.17 -16.75
C ASP A 283 -13.94 4.10 -18.21
N LYS A 284 -12.90 3.31 -18.50
CA LYS A 284 -12.33 3.18 -19.85
C LYS A 284 -13.30 2.55 -20.85
N TYR A 285 -14.06 1.55 -20.43
CA TYR A 285 -15.05 0.88 -21.28
C TYR A 285 -16.42 1.59 -21.29
N GLY A 286 -16.60 2.65 -20.46
CA GLY A 286 -17.86 3.39 -20.36
C GLY A 286 -19.00 2.53 -19.84
N LEU A 287 -18.69 1.58 -18.95
CA LEU A 287 -19.68 0.69 -18.38
C LEU A 287 -20.50 1.44 -17.32
N SER A 288 -21.80 1.20 -17.29
CA SER A 288 -22.71 1.76 -16.31
C SER A 288 -23.60 0.65 -15.73
N PRO A 289 -24.05 0.78 -14.48
CA PRO A 289 -24.99 -0.17 -13.91
C PRO A 289 -26.26 -0.22 -14.75
N GLN A 290 -26.69 -1.41 -15.14
CA GLN A 290 -27.93 -1.58 -15.90
C GLN A 290 -29.19 -1.68 -15.06
N HIS A 291 -29.03 -1.89 -13.76
CA HIS A 291 -30.13 -1.69 -12.85
C HIS A 291 -30.05 -0.22 -12.40
N GLN A 292 -30.95 0.62 -12.93
CA GLN A 292 -31.62 1.55 -12.01
C GLN A 292 -32.03 0.70 -10.81
N PRO A 293 -31.66 1.05 -9.58
CA PRO A 293 -32.16 0.29 -8.44
C PRO A 293 -33.65 0.11 -8.69
N GLU A 294 -34.14 -1.15 -8.83
CA GLU A 294 -35.48 -1.40 -8.42
C GLU A 294 -35.56 -0.70 -7.09
N GLU A 295 -36.40 0.28 -6.95
CA GLU A 295 -36.82 0.81 -5.68
C GLU A 295 -37.13 -0.41 -4.81
N LYS A 296 -36.09 -0.99 -4.18
CA LYS A 296 -36.32 -1.65 -2.93
C LYS A 296 -37.04 -0.57 -2.16
N ALA A 297 -38.26 -0.84 -1.78
CA ALA A 297 -38.99 -0.06 -0.83
C ALA A 297 -38.16 -0.04 0.46
N ASP A 298 -37.09 0.75 0.46
CA ASP A 298 -36.57 1.39 1.65
C ASP A 298 -37.80 2.14 2.15
N ALA A 299 -38.11 1.94 3.42
CA ALA A 299 -39.19 2.68 4.09
C ALA A 299 -39.03 4.12 3.63
N ALA A 300 -39.96 4.61 2.82
CA ALA A 300 -39.78 5.82 2.02
C ALA A 300 -39.34 6.93 2.96
N ALA A 301 -38.10 7.34 2.83
CA ALA A 301 -37.57 8.42 3.66
C ALA A 301 -38.42 9.66 3.34
N GLU A 302 -39.11 10.18 4.32
CA GLU A 302 -39.77 11.47 4.18
C GLU A 302 -38.69 12.54 4.14
N VAL A 303 -38.35 13.05 2.95
CA VAL A 303 -37.36 14.11 2.77
C VAL A 303 -38.08 15.47 2.75
N GLU A 304 -37.62 16.38 3.60
CA GLU A 304 -38.12 17.76 3.63
C GLU A 304 -36.94 18.76 3.56
N ILE A 305 -37.16 19.87 2.88
CA ILE A 305 -36.21 21.02 2.92
C ILE A 305 -36.66 21.93 4.05
N LEU A 306 -35.72 22.24 4.96
CA LEU A 306 -36.01 23.13 6.08
C LEU A 306 -35.96 24.61 5.66
N GLU A 307 -37.11 25.30 5.64
CA GLU A 307 -37.21 26.70 5.22
C GLU A 307 -37.53 27.65 6.37
N THR A 308 -38.26 27.22 7.43
CA THR A 308 -38.76 28.11 8.47
C THR A 308 -38.24 27.80 9.87
N ALA A 309 -38.16 28.85 10.72
CA ALA A 309 -37.69 28.72 12.09
C ALA A 309 -38.63 27.90 12.99
N GLU A 310 -39.94 27.97 12.73
CA GLU A 310 -40.92 27.16 13.46
C GLU A 310 -40.70 25.68 13.21
N ARG A 311 -40.50 25.29 11.92
CA ARG A 311 -40.23 23.90 11.56
C ARG A 311 -38.91 23.43 12.11
N ALA A 312 -37.87 24.30 12.15
CA ALA A 312 -36.59 24.01 12.76
C ALA A 312 -36.72 23.62 14.23
N GLN A 313 -37.56 24.33 15.01
CA GLN A 313 -37.74 24.01 16.41
C GLN A 313 -38.38 22.61 16.59
N GLU A 314 -39.37 22.26 15.77
CA GLU A 314 -39.99 20.93 15.80
C GLU A 314 -38.99 19.81 15.47
N LEU A 315 -38.11 20.04 14.46
CA LEU A 315 -37.07 19.06 14.10
C LEU A 315 -36.01 18.95 15.18
N VAL A 316 -35.57 20.06 15.78
CA VAL A 316 -34.59 20.04 16.88
C VAL A 316 -35.16 19.25 18.06
N ASP A 317 -36.42 19.43 18.42
CA ASP A 317 -37.07 18.69 19.49
C ASP A 317 -37.18 17.19 19.16
N LEU A 318 -37.46 16.85 17.89
CA LEU A 318 -37.42 15.47 17.40
C LEU A 318 -36.00 14.86 17.52
N TRP A 319 -34.98 15.59 17.09
CA TRP A 319 -33.58 15.13 17.13
C TRP A 319 -33.07 14.92 18.56
N ARG A 320 -33.50 15.77 19.51
CA ARG A 320 -33.19 15.59 20.93
C ARG A 320 -33.84 14.34 21.53
N GLY A 321 -35.04 14.01 21.05
CA GLY A 321 -35.77 12.82 21.50
C GLY A 321 -35.33 11.51 20.86
N ALA A 322 -34.54 11.55 19.78
CA ALA A 322 -34.06 10.39 19.07
C ALA A 322 -32.88 9.71 19.82
N ASP A 323 -32.69 8.42 19.58
CA ASP A 323 -31.52 7.72 20.08
C ASP A 323 -30.23 8.31 19.49
N HIS A 324 -30.26 8.59 18.19
CA HIS A 324 -29.24 9.38 17.47
C HIS A 324 -29.81 9.91 16.15
N VAL A 325 -29.09 10.87 15.57
CA VAL A 325 -29.30 11.35 14.19
C VAL A 325 -28.04 11.15 13.38
N THR A 326 -28.18 10.92 12.08
CA THR A 326 -27.04 10.88 11.16
C THR A 326 -26.88 12.23 10.49
N VAL A 327 -25.69 12.82 10.56
CA VAL A 327 -25.40 14.12 9.97
C VAL A 327 -24.29 13.98 8.93
N TYR A 328 -24.57 14.51 7.74
CA TYR A 328 -23.55 14.67 6.70
C TYR A 328 -23.71 16.05 6.06
N GLY A 329 -22.62 16.74 5.77
CA GLY A 329 -22.67 18.09 5.22
C GLY A 329 -21.37 18.52 4.57
N LEU A 330 -21.40 19.68 3.92
CA LEU A 330 -20.22 20.33 3.37
C LEU A 330 -19.29 20.83 4.49
N PRO A 331 -17.99 20.96 4.23
CA PRO A 331 -17.00 21.39 5.26
C PRO A 331 -17.27 22.74 5.90
N ASP A 332 -17.96 23.62 5.18
CA ASP A 332 -18.35 24.96 5.65
C ASP A 332 -19.74 25.03 6.31
N PHE A 333 -20.44 23.89 6.37
CA PHE A 333 -21.80 23.75 6.92
C PHE A 333 -22.87 24.65 6.29
N ASN A 334 -22.69 25.16 5.10
CA ASN A 334 -23.72 25.94 4.39
C ASN A 334 -24.77 25.03 3.72
N ALA A 335 -24.50 23.74 3.59
CA ALA A 335 -25.44 22.70 3.19
C ALA A 335 -25.16 21.41 3.98
N LEU A 336 -26.20 20.84 4.59
CA LEU A 336 -26.12 19.57 5.32
C LEU A 336 -27.48 18.84 5.29
N ALA A 337 -27.45 17.51 5.52
CA ALA A 337 -28.64 16.74 5.73
C ALA A 337 -28.59 15.98 7.06
N VAL A 338 -29.75 15.86 7.70
CA VAL A 338 -29.94 15.18 8.99
C VAL A 338 -30.97 14.10 8.82
N ALA A 339 -30.58 12.84 8.98
CA ALA A 339 -31.48 11.69 8.98
C ALA A 339 -31.77 11.26 10.42
N CYS A 340 -33.04 11.01 10.71
CA CYS A 340 -33.52 10.58 12.01
C CYS A 340 -34.46 9.39 11.84
N GLU A 341 -34.24 8.29 12.55
CA GLU A 341 -35.17 7.15 12.61
C GLU A 341 -36.26 7.46 13.64
N THR A 342 -37.52 7.37 13.23
CA THR A 342 -38.65 7.54 14.13
C THR A 342 -39.08 6.20 14.74
N GLY A 343 -39.83 6.23 15.85
CA GLY A 343 -40.24 5.00 16.56
C GLY A 343 -41.12 4.05 15.75
N GLU A 344 -41.51 4.42 14.55
CA GLU A 344 -42.30 3.60 13.60
C GLU A 344 -41.38 2.92 12.55
N GLY A 345 -40.04 3.05 12.65
CA GLY A 345 -39.10 2.52 11.70
C GLY A 345 -39.04 3.33 10.38
N THR A 346 -39.66 4.51 10.34
CA THR A 346 -39.61 5.43 9.20
C THR A 346 -38.40 6.36 9.38
N VAL A 347 -37.58 6.52 8.34
CA VAL A 347 -36.48 7.49 8.34
C VAL A 347 -37.02 8.84 7.84
N ARG A 348 -36.90 9.88 8.67
CA ARG A 348 -37.10 11.27 8.24
C ARG A 348 -35.76 11.91 7.96
N MET A 349 -35.68 12.61 6.82
CA MET A 349 -34.48 13.34 6.44
C MET A 349 -34.81 14.81 6.21
N ALA A 350 -34.10 15.70 6.86
CA ALA A 350 -34.17 17.15 6.67
C ALA A 350 -32.93 17.61 5.93
N GLU A 351 -33.14 18.33 4.82
CA GLU A 351 -32.07 19.06 4.12
C GLU A 351 -32.05 20.50 4.60
N LEU A 352 -30.89 20.97 4.98
CA LEU A 352 -30.64 22.29 5.57
C LEU A 352 -29.70 23.07 4.65
N TYR A 353 -30.12 24.23 4.19
CA TYR A 353 -29.37 25.11 3.33
C TYR A 353 -29.37 26.52 3.90
N GLU A 354 -28.19 27.12 4.13
CA GLU A 354 -28.04 28.48 4.67
C GLU A 354 -28.81 29.50 3.81
N ASN A 355 -28.74 29.39 2.49
CA ASN A 355 -29.37 30.31 1.55
C ASN A 355 -30.90 30.12 1.38
N ARG A 356 -31.48 29.08 1.95
CA ARG A 356 -32.94 28.80 1.88
C ARG A 356 -33.64 28.94 3.24
N TYR A 357 -32.87 28.88 4.32
CA TYR A 357 -33.41 28.95 5.66
C TYR A 357 -33.78 30.37 6.06
N GLY A 358 -35.04 30.62 6.43
CA GLY A 358 -35.57 31.92 6.80
C GLY A 358 -35.35 32.34 8.25
N GLY A 359 -34.69 31.48 9.06
CA GLY A 359 -34.31 31.78 10.45
C GLY A 359 -32.83 32.17 10.61
N ASN A 360 -32.38 32.18 11.86
CA ASN A 360 -30.94 32.38 12.14
C ASN A 360 -30.21 31.05 11.94
N TRP A 361 -29.30 31.01 10.96
CA TRP A 361 -28.53 29.81 10.60
C TRP A 361 -27.60 29.36 11.73
N HIS A 362 -26.92 30.30 12.39
CA HIS A 362 -26.03 30.01 13.51
C HIS A 362 -26.79 29.35 14.68
N ASP A 363 -27.95 29.85 15.05
CA ASP A 363 -28.76 29.29 16.14
C ASP A 363 -29.26 27.88 15.83
N LEU A 364 -29.57 27.59 14.55
CA LEU A 364 -29.93 26.24 14.09
C LEU A 364 -28.74 25.26 14.22
N LEU A 365 -27.56 25.67 13.77
CA LEU A 365 -26.36 24.86 13.92
C LEU A 365 -25.97 24.69 15.40
N GLU A 366 -26.10 25.74 16.22
CA GLU A 366 -25.87 25.67 17.66
C GLU A 366 -26.78 24.61 18.31
N ALA A 367 -28.04 24.57 17.94
CA ALA A 367 -29.00 23.60 18.45
C ALA A 367 -28.71 22.16 17.96
N LEU A 368 -28.34 22.00 16.68
CA LEU A 368 -28.02 20.70 16.12
C LEU A 368 -26.73 20.10 16.73
N PHE A 369 -25.70 20.92 16.92
CA PHE A 369 -24.41 20.45 17.40
C PHE A 369 -24.23 20.53 18.91
N ALA A 370 -25.28 20.86 19.67
CA ALA A 370 -25.31 20.79 21.12
C ALA A 370 -25.18 19.35 21.65
N ALA A 371 -24.84 19.21 22.94
CA ALA A 371 -24.57 17.93 23.58
C ALA A 371 -25.80 17.02 23.70
N ASP A 372 -27.00 17.58 23.75
CA ASP A 372 -28.26 16.87 23.91
C ASP A 372 -28.80 16.22 22.60
N VAL A 373 -28.22 16.55 21.46
CA VAL A 373 -28.44 15.85 20.18
C VAL A 373 -27.31 14.86 19.97
N LYS A 374 -27.58 13.57 19.91
CA LYS A 374 -26.56 12.53 19.63
C LYS A 374 -26.39 12.36 18.13
N LYS A 375 -25.16 12.44 17.62
CA LYS A 375 -24.86 12.46 16.20
C LYS A 375 -23.93 11.31 15.77
N VAL A 376 -24.30 10.70 14.64
CA VAL A 376 -23.43 9.81 13.84
C VAL A 376 -22.92 10.62 12.67
N GLY A 377 -21.61 10.58 12.43
CA GLY A 377 -20.96 11.31 11.34
C GLY A 377 -19.90 10.48 10.62
N HIS A 378 -19.21 11.15 9.73
CA HIS A 378 -18.06 10.63 9.02
C HIS A 378 -16.93 11.65 9.06
N ASN A 379 -15.69 11.23 9.40
CA ASN A 379 -14.57 12.15 9.69
C ASN A 379 -14.92 13.18 10.77
N VAL A 380 -15.43 12.70 11.90
CA VAL A 380 -15.95 13.53 13.00
C VAL A 380 -14.90 14.52 13.53
N LYS A 381 -13.61 14.15 13.56
CA LYS A 381 -12.54 15.09 13.94
C LYS A 381 -12.56 16.37 13.10
N ASP A 382 -12.67 16.25 11.79
CA ASP A 382 -12.67 17.39 10.89
C ASP A 382 -13.95 18.23 11.02
N MET A 383 -15.10 17.58 11.25
CA MET A 383 -16.35 18.27 11.58
C MET A 383 -16.24 19.06 12.88
N ILE A 384 -15.68 18.46 13.96
CA ILE A 384 -15.46 19.13 15.24
C ILE A 384 -14.54 20.35 15.05
N ARG A 385 -13.43 20.18 14.32
CA ARG A 385 -12.53 21.31 14.03
C ARG A 385 -13.25 22.47 13.32
N ALA A 386 -13.99 22.16 12.26
CA ALA A 386 -14.72 23.18 11.51
C ALA A 386 -15.80 23.90 12.33
N LEU A 387 -16.44 23.20 13.28
CA LEU A 387 -17.37 23.82 14.23
C LEU A 387 -16.65 24.73 15.23
N LEU A 388 -15.53 24.30 15.80
CA LEU A 388 -14.72 25.08 16.73
C LEU A 388 -14.18 26.39 16.09
N GLU A 389 -13.75 26.33 14.83
CA GLU A 389 -13.30 27.48 14.06
C GLU A 389 -14.42 28.53 13.83
N ARG A 390 -15.69 28.09 13.95
CA ARG A 390 -16.91 28.93 13.83
C ARG A 390 -17.53 29.28 15.19
N GLU A 391 -16.84 28.97 16.28
CA GLU A 391 -17.31 29.18 17.65
C GLU A 391 -18.66 28.50 17.94
N LEU A 392 -18.94 27.37 17.24
CA LEU A 392 -20.14 26.56 17.42
C LEU A 392 -19.88 25.41 18.42
N PRO A 393 -20.90 24.92 19.13
CA PRO A 393 -20.83 23.66 19.87
C PRO A 393 -20.38 22.52 18.95
N ALA A 394 -19.63 21.58 19.50
CA ALA A 394 -19.09 20.46 18.74
C ALA A 394 -19.15 19.18 19.59
N GLU A 395 -20.32 18.93 20.17
CA GLU A 395 -20.53 17.89 21.17
C GLU A 395 -21.55 16.84 20.69
N GLY A 396 -21.79 15.78 21.45
CA GLY A 396 -22.82 14.79 21.14
C GLY A 396 -22.49 13.85 19.96
N PHE A 397 -21.28 13.81 19.44
CA PHE A 397 -20.88 12.84 18.44
C PHE A 397 -20.70 11.46 19.11
N VAL A 398 -21.51 10.49 18.70
CA VAL A 398 -21.54 9.14 19.27
C VAL A 398 -20.94 8.08 18.36
N PHE A 399 -20.72 8.38 17.08
CA PHE A 399 -20.12 7.47 16.12
C PHE A 399 -19.46 8.20 14.95
N ASP A 400 -18.31 7.66 14.49
CA ASP A 400 -17.57 8.06 13.28
C ASP A 400 -17.36 6.83 12.40
N THR A 401 -17.99 6.82 11.21
CA THR A 401 -17.90 5.68 10.31
C THR A 401 -16.54 5.48 9.69
N ALA A 402 -15.72 6.54 9.51
CA ALA A 402 -14.36 6.43 9.01
C ALA A 402 -13.43 5.73 10.02
N LEU A 403 -13.49 6.12 11.30
CA LEU A 403 -12.72 5.49 12.38
C LEU A 403 -13.16 4.04 12.62
N ALA A 404 -14.46 3.77 12.60
CA ALA A 404 -14.98 2.42 12.75
C ALA A 404 -14.48 1.51 11.62
N ALA A 405 -14.51 1.98 10.37
CA ALA A 405 -13.99 1.25 9.23
C ALA A 405 -12.48 1.01 9.32
N TYR A 406 -11.72 2.01 9.78
CA TYR A 406 -10.29 1.88 10.02
C TYR A 406 -9.96 0.81 11.07
N LEU A 407 -10.69 0.72 12.17
CA LEU A 407 -10.50 -0.34 13.16
C LEU A 407 -10.88 -1.72 12.63
N CYS A 408 -11.82 -1.81 11.69
CA CYS A 408 -12.15 -3.06 11.02
C CYS A 408 -11.06 -3.53 10.06
N ASP A 409 -10.37 -2.61 9.37
CA ASP A 409 -9.25 -2.90 8.46
C ASP A 409 -8.30 -1.69 8.36
N ALA A 410 -7.25 -1.70 9.15
CA ALA A 410 -6.23 -0.64 9.18
C ALA A 410 -5.37 -0.55 7.90
N THR A 411 -5.53 -1.47 6.94
CA THR A 411 -4.72 -1.57 5.72
C THR A 411 -5.48 -1.20 4.45
N ALA A 412 -6.76 -0.83 4.55
CA ALA A 412 -7.63 -0.53 3.40
C ALA A 412 -7.18 0.69 2.56
N GLY A 413 -6.32 1.56 3.10
CA GLY A 413 -5.69 2.68 2.41
C GLY A 413 -6.59 3.87 2.12
N SER A 414 -7.91 3.76 2.25
CA SER A 414 -8.88 4.85 2.18
C SER A 414 -10.18 4.46 2.87
N TYR A 415 -10.74 5.40 3.61
CA TYR A 415 -12.00 5.24 4.35
C TYR A 415 -13.06 6.25 3.90
N ASP A 416 -12.99 6.67 2.67
CA ASP A 416 -13.95 7.51 1.96
C ASP A 416 -15.33 6.83 1.91
N ILE A 417 -16.41 7.60 2.13
CA ILE A 417 -17.78 7.05 2.21
C ILE A 417 -18.15 6.26 0.96
N ALA A 418 -17.87 6.81 -0.23
CA ALA A 418 -18.25 6.15 -1.47
C ALA A 418 -17.54 4.80 -1.64
N LYS A 419 -16.25 4.73 -1.27
CA LYS A 419 -15.50 3.48 -1.29
C LYS A 419 -15.96 2.49 -0.22
N LEU A 420 -16.29 2.97 0.97
CA LEU A 420 -16.83 2.14 2.03
C LEU A 420 -18.19 1.58 1.61
N PHE A 421 -19.08 2.43 1.14
CA PHE A 421 -20.42 2.02 0.73
C PHE A 421 -20.35 0.99 -0.40
N LEU A 422 -19.56 1.25 -1.43
CA LEU A 422 -19.29 0.29 -2.49
C LEU A 422 -18.75 -1.05 -1.95
N SER A 423 -17.82 -1.01 -1.00
CA SER A 423 -17.21 -2.21 -0.42
C SER A 423 -18.18 -3.07 0.40
N PHE A 424 -19.12 -2.43 1.12
CA PHE A 424 -20.06 -3.13 2.01
C PHE A 424 -21.36 -3.53 1.32
N TYR A 425 -21.84 -2.70 0.40
CA TYR A 425 -23.18 -2.85 -0.21
C TYR A 425 -23.13 -3.16 -1.70
N ASN A 426 -21.95 -3.04 -2.34
CA ASN A 426 -21.77 -3.19 -3.80
C ASN A 426 -22.61 -2.21 -4.63
N GLU A 427 -22.82 -1.01 -4.08
CA GLU A 427 -23.57 0.08 -4.70
C GLU A 427 -22.70 1.32 -4.81
N GLU A 428 -22.81 2.08 -5.92
CA GLU A 428 -22.08 3.33 -6.12
C GLU A 428 -22.92 4.52 -5.64
N LEU A 429 -22.26 5.44 -4.95
CA LEU A 429 -22.84 6.74 -4.61
C LEU A 429 -22.67 7.75 -5.76
N PRO A 430 -23.48 8.81 -5.83
CA PRO A 430 -23.28 9.92 -6.75
C PRO A 430 -21.83 10.45 -6.68
N LYS A 431 -21.34 11.00 -7.78
CA LYS A 431 -19.95 11.50 -7.86
C LYS A 431 -19.71 12.59 -6.82
N PRO A 432 -18.54 12.60 -6.14
CA PRO A 432 -18.19 13.63 -5.16
C PRO A 432 -18.25 15.07 -5.70
N ALA A 433 -18.00 15.26 -7.00
CA ALA A 433 -18.13 16.58 -7.65
C ALA A 433 -19.49 17.24 -7.50
N HIS A 434 -20.56 16.46 -7.24
CA HIS A 434 -21.89 17.02 -6.93
C HIS A 434 -21.98 17.58 -5.51
N LEU A 435 -20.97 17.34 -4.66
CA LEU A 435 -20.90 17.84 -3.29
C LEU A 435 -19.90 18.99 -3.14
N GLU A 436 -19.38 19.54 -4.23
CA GLU A 436 -18.55 20.76 -4.18
C GLU A 436 -19.43 21.99 -3.87
N PRO A 437 -18.92 22.98 -3.09
CA PRO A 437 -19.70 24.14 -2.69
C PRO A 437 -20.36 24.90 -3.84
N GLU A 438 -19.73 24.93 -5.02
CA GLU A 438 -20.25 25.56 -6.22
C GLU A 438 -21.54 24.90 -6.73
N ALA A 439 -21.76 23.62 -6.47
CA ALA A 439 -22.97 22.89 -6.86
C ALA A 439 -24.22 23.39 -6.10
N PHE A 440 -24.04 24.02 -4.93
CA PHE A 440 -25.14 24.52 -4.08
C PHE A 440 -25.36 26.04 -4.17
N THR A 441 -24.54 26.75 -4.92
CA THR A 441 -24.58 28.24 -5.02
C THR A 441 -25.20 28.75 -6.31
N SER A 442 -25.59 27.87 -7.22
CA SER A 442 -26.17 28.26 -8.51
C SER A 442 -27.57 28.83 -8.36
N LEU A 443 -27.75 30.11 -8.65
CA LEU A 443 -29.07 30.77 -8.70
C LEU A 443 -29.94 30.37 -9.90
N LEU A 444 -29.39 29.63 -10.86
CA LEU A 444 -30.05 29.25 -12.14
C LEU A 444 -29.81 27.77 -12.48
N GLY A 445 -29.17 27.00 -11.61
CA GLY A 445 -28.86 25.59 -11.83
C GLY A 445 -29.94 24.65 -11.34
N ASP A 446 -29.98 23.47 -11.95
CA ASP A 446 -30.73 22.33 -11.43
C ASP A 446 -29.93 21.72 -10.26
N ASP A 447 -30.29 22.12 -9.03
CA ASP A 447 -29.66 21.64 -7.78
C ASP A 447 -30.01 20.18 -7.47
N THR A 448 -30.81 19.53 -8.29
CA THR A 448 -31.34 18.16 -8.05
C THR A 448 -30.19 17.14 -7.87
N ALA A 449 -29.15 17.25 -8.65
CA ALA A 449 -28.00 16.33 -8.55
C ALA A 449 -27.24 16.50 -7.21
N ALA A 450 -27.06 17.74 -6.75
CA ALA A 450 -26.41 18.04 -5.48
C ALA A 450 -27.28 17.60 -4.28
N GLN A 451 -28.58 17.84 -4.33
CA GLN A 451 -29.54 17.37 -3.32
C GLN A 451 -29.56 15.84 -3.26
N THR A 452 -29.68 15.17 -4.41
CA THR A 452 -29.63 13.70 -4.49
C THR A 452 -28.32 13.15 -3.92
N ALA A 453 -27.19 13.80 -4.20
CA ALA A 453 -25.92 13.40 -3.64
C ALA A 453 -25.88 13.55 -2.12
N LEU A 454 -26.33 14.69 -1.57
CA LEU A 454 -26.36 14.96 -0.13
C LEU A 454 -27.21 13.93 0.63
N ILE A 455 -28.41 13.62 0.10
CA ILE A 455 -29.31 12.58 0.64
C ILE A 455 -28.63 11.21 0.59
N SER A 456 -28.07 10.84 -0.56
CA SER A 456 -27.43 9.53 -0.75
C SER A 456 -26.24 9.31 0.18
N TYR A 457 -25.41 10.33 0.37
CA TYR A 457 -24.26 10.24 1.30
C TYR A 457 -24.71 10.17 2.75
N THR A 458 -25.75 10.90 3.14
CA THR A 458 -26.33 10.84 4.49
C THR A 458 -26.91 9.45 4.76
N SER A 459 -27.67 8.89 3.82
CA SER A 459 -28.21 7.53 3.90
C SER A 459 -27.10 6.47 3.98
N ALA A 460 -26.01 6.66 3.21
CA ALA A 460 -24.86 5.78 3.25
C ALA A 460 -24.15 5.79 4.63
N VAL A 461 -23.98 6.96 5.26
CA VAL A 461 -23.43 7.05 6.62
C VAL A 461 -24.33 6.34 7.62
N SER A 462 -25.66 6.49 7.51
CA SER A 462 -26.64 5.80 8.37
C SER A 462 -26.55 4.28 8.23
N ALA A 463 -26.51 3.76 7.00
CA ALA A 463 -26.39 2.33 6.73
C ALA A 463 -25.03 1.77 7.24
N LEU A 464 -23.93 2.48 6.98
CA LEU A 464 -22.60 2.11 7.44
C LEU A 464 -22.50 2.06 8.96
N HIS A 465 -23.22 2.91 9.70
CA HIS A 465 -23.24 2.92 11.16
C HIS A 465 -23.62 1.55 11.72
N GLY A 466 -24.76 0.99 11.36
CA GLY A 466 -25.22 -0.30 11.88
C GLY A 466 -24.27 -1.45 11.52
N THR A 467 -23.82 -1.49 10.27
CA THR A 467 -22.89 -2.52 9.79
C THR A 467 -21.53 -2.45 10.49
N LEU A 468 -20.96 -1.26 10.65
CA LEU A 468 -19.66 -1.08 11.29
C LEU A 468 -19.72 -1.29 12.80
N ALA A 469 -20.80 -0.86 13.47
CA ALA A 469 -21.00 -1.12 14.90
C ALA A 469 -21.01 -2.63 15.20
N ALA A 470 -21.75 -3.42 14.42
CA ALA A 470 -21.78 -4.88 14.55
C ALA A 470 -20.39 -5.50 14.28
N LYS A 471 -19.61 -4.96 13.34
CA LYS A 471 -18.23 -5.43 13.07
C LYS A 471 -17.27 -5.08 14.21
N LEU A 472 -17.35 -3.89 14.80
CA LEU A 472 -16.54 -3.52 15.96
C LEU A 472 -16.76 -4.50 17.12
N GLU A 473 -18.01 -4.89 17.36
CA GLU A 473 -18.36 -5.89 18.37
C GLU A 473 -17.78 -7.27 18.04
N ALA A 474 -18.00 -7.76 16.81
CA ALA A 474 -17.47 -9.04 16.35
C ALA A 474 -15.93 -9.13 16.39
N LEU A 475 -15.23 -8.01 16.23
CA LEU A 475 -13.76 -7.91 16.32
C LEU A 475 -13.24 -7.66 17.74
N ASP A 476 -14.14 -7.46 18.72
CA ASP A 476 -13.81 -7.15 20.13
C ASP A 476 -12.95 -5.87 20.25
N VAL A 477 -13.28 -4.84 19.46
CA VAL A 477 -12.60 -3.53 19.48
C VAL A 477 -13.52 -2.38 19.91
N THR A 478 -14.71 -2.69 20.40
CA THR A 478 -15.71 -1.72 20.87
C THR A 478 -15.16 -0.81 21.96
N ARG A 479 -14.43 -1.38 22.91
CA ARG A 479 -13.80 -0.61 24.00
C ARG A 479 -12.75 0.37 23.46
N LEU A 480 -11.87 -0.09 22.55
CA LEU A 480 -10.87 0.76 21.91
C LEU A 480 -11.54 1.90 21.14
N TYR A 481 -12.64 1.61 20.44
CA TYR A 481 -13.37 2.61 19.68
C TYR A 481 -13.99 3.69 20.58
N TYR A 482 -14.79 3.31 21.60
CA TYR A 482 -15.54 4.29 22.40
C TYR A 482 -14.72 4.94 23.52
N GLU A 483 -13.69 4.26 24.07
CA GLU A 483 -12.87 4.83 25.16
C GLU A 483 -11.66 5.60 24.65
N VAL A 484 -11.20 5.33 23.41
CA VAL A 484 -9.94 5.91 22.89
C VAL A 484 -10.16 6.67 21.57
N GLU A 485 -10.57 5.99 20.50
CA GLU A 485 -10.53 6.59 19.16
C GLU A 485 -11.57 7.71 18.99
N LEU A 486 -12.81 7.49 19.34
CA LEU A 486 -13.86 8.47 19.20
C LEU A 486 -13.66 9.72 20.09
N PRO A 487 -13.35 9.58 21.39
CA PRO A 487 -13.04 10.75 22.23
C PRO A 487 -11.81 11.52 21.78
N LEU A 488 -10.84 10.85 21.17
CA LEU A 488 -9.62 11.48 20.64
C LEU A 488 -9.92 12.49 19.51
N CYS A 489 -11.02 12.32 18.78
CA CYS A 489 -11.44 13.29 17.74
C CYS A 489 -11.52 14.71 18.29
N ARG A 490 -12.14 14.86 19.48
CA ARG A 490 -12.26 16.16 20.14
C ARG A 490 -10.91 16.72 20.57
N VAL A 491 -10.07 15.88 21.16
CA VAL A 491 -8.73 16.26 21.63
C VAL A 491 -7.89 16.79 20.46
N LEU A 492 -7.86 16.03 19.36
CA LEU A 492 -7.07 16.41 18.19
C LEU A 492 -7.61 17.67 17.50
N ALA A 493 -8.93 17.80 17.38
CA ALA A 493 -9.55 18.99 16.81
C ALA A 493 -9.18 20.27 17.62
N GLU A 494 -9.21 20.19 18.95
CA GLU A 494 -8.78 21.30 19.82
C GLU A 494 -7.27 21.58 19.69
N MET A 495 -6.42 20.56 19.55
CA MET A 495 -4.99 20.72 19.32
C MET A 495 -4.71 21.40 17.97
N GLU A 496 -5.41 20.98 16.91
CA GLU A 496 -5.31 21.58 15.57
C GLU A 496 -5.77 23.05 15.57
N THR A 497 -6.87 23.36 16.26
CA THR A 497 -7.37 24.73 16.41
C THR A 497 -6.41 25.61 17.23
N ALA A 498 -5.85 25.05 18.31
CA ALA A 498 -4.88 25.76 19.15
C ALA A 498 -3.62 26.13 18.38
N GLY A 499 -3.06 25.21 17.59
CA GLY A 499 -1.81 25.41 16.87
C GLY A 499 -0.60 25.65 17.77
N PHE A 500 0.61 25.61 17.23
CA PHE A 500 1.86 25.81 17.96
C PHE A 500 2.50 27.15 17.60
N LEU A 501 2.81 27.98 18.59
CA LEU A 501 3.43 29.27 18.37
C LEU A 501 4.87 29.14 17.89
N VAL A 502 5.21 29.86 16.81
CA VAL A 502 6.55 29.86 16.21
C VAL A 502 7.14 31.25 16.22
N ASP A 503 8.36 31.37 16.74
CA ASP A 503 9.13 32.63 16.65
C ASP A 503 9.62 32.82 15.20
N ARG A 504 8.83 33.57 14.43
CA ARG A 504 9.09 33.84 13.02
C ARG A 504 10.44 34.53 12.79
N LYS A 505 10.85 35.43 13.73
CA LYS A 505 12.11 36.19 13.62
C LYS A 505 13.29 35.22 13.82
N ALA A 506 13.27 34.47 14.90
CA ALA A 506 14.33 33.46 15.18
C ALA A 506 14.43 32.43 14.07
N LEU A 507 13.29 31.97 13.50
CA LEU A 507 13.26 31.05 12.37
C LEU A 507 13.91 31.67 11.11
N ALA A 508 13.67 32.94 10.82
CA ALA A 508 14.30 33.64 9.69
C ALA A 508 15.82 33.78 9.88
N GLU A 509 16.27 34.16 11.08
CA GLU A 509 17.69 34.29 11.44
C GLU A 509 18.41 32.90 11.32
N TYR A 510 17.74 31.83 11.78
CA TYR A 510 18.25 30.49 11.61
C TYR A 510 18.38 30.08 10.13
N GLY A 511 17.38 30.46 9.30
CA GLY A 511 17.43 30.26 7.85
C GLY A 511 18.61 30.97 7.17
N GLN A 512 18.97 32.15 7.61
CA GLN A 512 20.16 32.89 7.14
C GLN A 512 21.45 32.17 7.55
N THR A 513 21.52 31.68 8.76
CA THR A 513 22.67 30.88 9.24
C THR A 513 22.86 29.62 8.42
N LEU A 514 21.78 28.87 8.14
CA LEU A 514 21.85 27.70 7.28
C LEU A 514 22.30 28.05 5.86
N GLN A 515 21.81 29.17 5.30
CA GLN A 515 22.22 29.62 3.97
C GLN A 515 23.71 29.92 3.92
N GLY A 516 24.27 30.61 4.89
CA GLY A 516 25.71 30.88 4.95
C GLY A 516 26.56 29.58 4.95
N VAL A 517 26.19 28.61 5.78
CA VAL A 517 26.88 27.32 5.82
C VAL A 517 26.70 26.52 4.51
N MET A 518 25.52 26.63 3.87
CA MET A 518 25.30 26.00 2.56
C MET A 518 26.20 26.63 1.49
N ASP A 519 26.30 27.96 1.45
CA ASP A 519 27.12 28.66 0.47
C ASP A 519 28.60 28.27 0.62
N GLU A 520 29.12 28.23 1.86
CA GLU A 520 30.49 27.75 2.15
C GLU A 520 30.71 26.30 1.71
N THR A 521 29.76 25.42 2.02
CA THR A 521 29.86 23.99 1.67
C THR A 521 29.77 23.78 0.16
N GLU A 522 28.93 24.55 -0.53
CA GLU A 522 28.78 24.55 -1.99
C GLU A 522 30.09 24.92 -2.68
N GLN A 523 30.75 25.97 -2.21
CA GLN A 523 32.04 26.40 -2.74
C GLN A 523 33.11 25.31 -2.53
N ALA A 524 33.12 24.64 -1.38
CA ALA A 524 34.03 23.54 -1.12
C ALA A 524 33.78 22.35 -2.08
N ILE A 525 32.52 22.02 -2.33
CA ILE A 525 32.11 20.96 -3.27
C ILE A 525 32.56 21.32 -4.69
N TYR A 526 32.31 22.54 -5.15
CA TYR A 526 32.75 22.99 -6.50
C TYR A 526 34.26 23.00 -6.65
N ALA A 527 34.96 23.44 -5.64
CA ALA A 527 36.45 23.41 -5.64
C ALA A 527 36.96 21.97 -5.74
N ALA A 528 36.37 21.01 -5.02
CA ALA A 528 36.74 19.61 -5.07
C ALA A 528 36.31 18.93 -6.39
N ALA A 529 35.22 19.33 -6.99
CA ALA A 529 34.73 18.81 -8.27
C ALA A 529 35.47 19.41 -9.48
N GLY A 530 36.06 20.62 -9.32
CA GLY A 530 36.74 21.40 -10.37
C GLY A 530 35.75 22.08 -11.35
N GLU A 531 34.44 22.07 -11.06
CA GLU A 531 33.38 22.73 -11.85
C GLU A 531 32.12 22.95 -11.01
N THR A 532 31.26 23.85 -11.48
CA THR A 532 29.95 24.10 -10.88
C THR A 532 28.90 23.15 -11.48
N PHE A 533 28.02 22.62 -10.65
CA PHE A 533 26.93 21.75 -11.04
C PHE A 533 25.80 21.81 -10.03
N ASN A 534 24.63 21.26 -10.35
CA ASN A 534 23.53 21.18 -9.40
C ASN A 534 23.73 19.98 -8.43
N ILE A 535 24.14 20.27 -7.19
CA ILE A 535 24.40 19.28 -6.12
C ILE A 535 23.13 18.50 -5.77
N ASN A 536 21.96 19.10 -5.92
CA ASN A 536 20.66 18.46 -5.68
C ASN A 536 20.20 17.60 -6.85
N SER A 537 20.89 17.60 -7.99
CA SER A 537 20.61 16.72 -9.12
C SER A 537 21.33 15.39 -8.96
N PRO A 538 20.63 14.26 -8.67
CA PRO A 538 21.27 12.95 -8.53
C PRO A 538 22.06 12.55 -9.78
N LYS A 539 21.60 12.97 -10.97
CA LYS A 539 22.25 12.68 -12.24
C LYS A 539 23.59 13.40 -12.38
N GLN A 540 23.63 14.72 -12.13
CA GLN A 540 24.86 15.50 -12.22
C GLN A 540 25.85 15.09 -11.15
N LEU A 541 25.40 14.95 -9.91
CA LEU A 541 26.23 14.48 -8.80
C LEU A 541 26.83 13.09 -9.08
N GLY A 542 26.03 12.17 -9.64
CA GLY A 542 26.51 10.84 -10.01
C GLY A 542 27.60 10.86 -11.06
N VAL A 543 27.53 11.73 -12.05
CA VAL A 543 28.59 11.95 -13.06
C VAL A 543 29.87 12.48 -12.37
N ILE A 544 29.75 13.48 -11.51
CA ILE A 544 30.92 14.07 -10.81
C ILE A 544 31.59 13.01 -9.92
N LEU A 545 30.86 12.35 -9.04
CA LEU A 545 31.45 11.43 -8.06
C LEU A 545 31.99 10.14 -8.71
N PHE A 546 31.23 9.53 -9.63
CA PHE A 546 31.52 8.17 -10.10
C PHE A 546 32.23 8.12 -11.45
N GLU A 547 31.98 9.09 -12.35
CA GLU A 547 32.60 9.10 -13.69
C GLU A 547 33.82 10.02 -13.73
N LYS A 548 33.77 11.20 -13.08
CA LYS A 548 34.87 12.17 -13.10
C LYS A 548 35.91 11.93 -12.00
N LEU A 549 35.44 11.76 -10.77
CA LEU A 549 36.33 11.51 -9.60
C LEU A 549 36.65 10.02 -9.41
N GLY A 550 35.98 9.12 -10.14
CA GLY A 550 36.29 7.68 -10.14
C GLY A 550 36.02 6.96 -8.82
N LEU A 551 35.13 7.48 -7.98
CA LEU A 551 34.77 6.83 -6.72
C LEU A 551 34.06 5.50 -6.94
N PRO A 552 34.16 4.53 -5.99
CA PRO A 552 33.43 3.27 -6.09
C PRO A 552 31.93 3.51 -6.19
N HIS A 553 31.28 2.90 -7.18
CA HIS A 553 29.84 3.11 -7.43
C HIS A 553 29.00 1.87 -7.07
N GLY A 554 27.78 2.11 -6.64
CA GLY A 554 26.76 1.08 -6.44
C GLY A 554 25.98 0.75 -7.73
N LYS A 555 24.73 0.31 -7.59
CA LYS A 555 23.85 -0.03 -8.73
C LYS A 555 23.53 1.20 -9.59
N LYS A 556 23.62 1.04 -10.90
CA LYS A 556 23.11 2.01 -11.87
C LYS A 556 21.58 1.95 -11.89
N THR A 557 20.94 3.11 -11.71
CA THR A 557 19.48 3.26 -11.82
C THR A 557 19.08 3.62 -13.26
N LYS A 558 17.78 3.68 -13.55
CA LYS A 558 17.29 4.13 -14.87
C LYS A 558 17.76 5.55 -15.25
N THR A 559 18.03 6.39 -14.26
CA THR A 559 18.39 7.82 -14.42
C THR A 559 19.88 8.12 -14.20
N GLY A 560 20.72 7.11 -13.93
CA GLY A 560 22.14 7.25 -13.68
C GLY A 560 22.61 6.49 -12.41
N TRP A 561 23.74 6.85 -11.84
CA TRP A 561 24.27 6.26 -10.62
C TRP A 561 23.44 6.67 -9.40
N SER A 562 23.17 5.72 -8.49
CA SER A 562 22.49 6.05 -7.25
C SER A 562 23.38 6.92 -6.35
N THR A 563 22.87 8.08 -5.94
CA THR A 563 23.48 9.01 -4.98
C THR A 563 22.63 9.14 -3.72
N ASN A 564 21.90 8.08 -3.34
CA ASN A 564 21.14 8.09 -2.10
C ASN A 564 22.06 8.13 -0.87
N ALA A 565 21.50 8.49 0.29
CA ALA A 565 22.24 8.62 1.53
C ALA A 565 23.05 7.36 1.89
N ASP A 566 22.46 6.17 1.73
CA ASP A 566 23.12 4.89 2.07
C ASP A 566 24.34 4.60 1.20
N VAL A 567 24.33 5.04 -0.06
CA VAL A 567 25.49 4.90 -0.95
C VAL A 567 26.58 5.90 -0.56
N LEU A 568 26.19 7.16 -0.32
CA LEU A 568 27.13 8.21 0.02
C LEU A 568 27.75 8.03 1.41
N GLU A 569 26.96 7.57 2.41
CA GLU A 569 27.51 7.29 3.76
C GLU A 569 28.61 6.23 3.75
N LYS A 570 28.52 5.23 2.88
CA LYS A 570 29.59 4.22 2.70
C LYS A 570 30.89 4.82 2.15
N LEU A 571 30.79 5.90 1.39
CA LEU A 571 31.91 6.59 0.75
C LEU A 571 32.39 7.82 1.54
N ARG A 572 31.78 8.09 2.69
CA ARG A 572 32.02 9.31 3.49
C ARG A 572 33.48 9.52 3.86
N TYR A 573 34.19 8.42 4.12
CA TYR A 573 35.60 8.45 4.52
C TYR A 573 36.56 8.27 3.35
N ASP A 574 36.08 7.90 2.16
CA ASP A 574 36.90 7.67 0.98
C ASP A 574 37.26 8.98 0.25
N ALA A 575 36.39 9.98 0.33
CA ALA A 575 36.60 11.27 -0.30
C ALA A 575 35.90 12.43 0.46
N PRO A 576 36.65 13.53 0.79
CA PRO A 576 36.09 14.68 1.50
C PRO A 576 34.85 15.27 0.85
N ILE A 577 34.79 15.35 -0.49
CA ILE A 577 33.64 15.85 -1.23
C ILE A 577 32.34 15.12 -0.87
N VAL A 578 32.38 13.83 -0.56
CA VAL A 578 31.21 13.04 -0.21
C VAL A 578 30.66 13.51 1.15
N ALA A 579 31.52 13.76 2.11
CA ALA A 579 31.15 14.30 3.41
C ALA A 579 30.48 15.68 3.27
N ASP A 580 31.05 16.53 2.41
CA ASP A 580 30.49 17.88 2.13
C ASP A 580 29.15 17.79 1.41
N VAL A 581 28.98 16.88 0.46
CA VAL A 581 27.69 16.63 -0.23
C VAL A 581 26.63 16.16 0.76
N LEU A 582 26.96 15.23 1.67
CA LEU A 582 26.02 14.76 2.71
C LEU A 582 25.64 15.92 3.63
N ARG A 583 26.61 16.72 4.04
CA ARG A 583 26.40 17.92 4.87
C ARG A 583 25.53 18.96 4.16
N TYR A 584 25.84 19.30 2.91
CA TYR A 584 25.05 20.23 2.10
C TYR A 584 23.59 19.77 1.97
N ARG A 585 23.35 18.51 1.64
CA ARG A 585 22.00 17.96 1.51
C ARG A 585 21.20 18.00 2.82
N GLN A 586 21.88 17.78 3.95
CA GLN A 586 21.27 17.89 5.26
C GLN A 586 20.79 19.34 5.52
N TYR A 587 21.63 20.33 5.24
CA TYR A 587 21.28 21.73 5.42
C TYR A 587 20.23 22.21 4.44
N ALA A 588 20.35 21.80 3.18
CA ALA A 588 19.34 22.11 2.16
C ALA A 588 17.95 21.56 2.55
N LYS A 589 17.90 20.34 3.10
CA LYS A 589 16.66 19.77 3.62
C LYS A 589 16.14 20.55 4.84
N LEU A 590 16.99 20.89 5.80
CA LEU A 590 16.61 21.69 6.96
C LEU A 590 16.04 23.04 6.54
N LYS A 591 16.71 23.73 5.63
CA LYS A 591 16.25 25.03 5.12
C LYS A 591 14.96 24.92 4.33
N SER A 592 14.93 24.10 3.28
CA SER A 592 13.78 24.03 2.36
C SER A 592 12.52 23.45 3.00
N THR A 593 12.64 22.36 3.77
CA THR A 593 11.50 21.64 4.33
C THR A 593 10.99 22.32 5.61
N TYR A 594 11.91 22.69 6.52
CA TYR A 594 11.50 23.19 7.83
C TYR A 594 11.51 24.71 7.91
N VAL A 595 12.55 25.42 7.47
CA VAL A 595 12.54 26.89 7.54
C VAL A 595 11.57 27.48 6.53
N ASP A 596 11.84 27.26 5.24
CA ASP A 596 11.05 27.87 4.16
C ASP A 596 9.62 27.29 4.12
N GLY A 597 9.47 25.99 4.48
CA GLY A 597 8.18 25.34 4.61
C GLY A 597 7.33 25.91 5.73
N LEU A 598 7.87 26.04 6.95
CA LEU A 598 7.14 26.60 8.09
C LEU A 598 6.82 28.08 7.89
N MET A 599 7.76 28.88 7.34
CA MET A 599 7.54 30.30 7.07
C MET A 599 6.30 30.58 6.19
N LYS A 600 5.92 29.64 5.34
CA LYS A 600 4.75 29.76 4.45
C LYS A 600 3.43 29.46 5.14
N VAL A 601 3.46 28.68 6.21
CA VAL A 601 2.25 28.20 6.91
C VAL A 601 2.08 28.79 8.30
N ILE A 602 2.96 29.71 8.72
CA ILE A 602 2.74 30.50 9.93
C ILE A 602 1.58 31.47 9.67
N GLU A 603 0.52 31.32 10.43
CA GLU A 603 -0.68 32.13 10.34
C GLU A 603 -0.51 33.54 10.96
N PRO A 604 -1.47 34.47 10.80
CA PRO A 604 -1.38 35.83 11.33
C PRO A 604 -1.19 35.91 12.84
N ASP A 605 -1.66 34.94 13.60
CA ASP A 605 -1.49 34.81 15.06
C ASP A 605 -0.11 34.25 15.48
N GLY A 606 0.76 33.97 14.51
CA GLY A 606 2.10 33.45 14.73
C GLY A 606 2.13 31.94 14.97
N ARG A 607 1.01 31.23 14.83
CA ARG A 607 0.91 29.79 15.08
C ARG A 607 0.97 28.98 13.78
N VAL A 608 1.41 27.76 13.92
CA VAL A 608 1.38 26.74 12.87
C VAL A 608 0.39 25.67 13.28
N ARG A 609 -0.53 25.37 12.39
CA ARG A 609 -1.56 24.34 12.58
C ARG A 609 -1.25 23.15 11.69
N THR A 610 -1.01 22.01 12.32
CA THR A 610 -0.86 20.73 11.60
C THR A 610 -2.21 20.01 11.54
N SER A 611 -2.36 19.08 10.62
CA SER A 611 -3.49 18.14 10.61
C SER A 611 -3.02 16.78 11.12
N PHE A 612 -3.65 16.26 12.17
CA PHE A 612 -3.40 14.92 12.69
C PHE A 612 -4.23 13.88 11.96
N GLN A 613 -3.57 12.90 11.41
CA GLN A 613 -4.23 11.80 10.68
C GLN A 613 -4.40 10.60 11.58
N MET A 614 -5.63 10.17 11.78
CA MET A 614 -6.00 9.04 12.68
C MET A 614 -6.02 7.69 11.97
N THR A 615 -6.14 7.68 10.63
CA THR A 615 -6.46 6.49 9.83
C THR A 615 -5.37 6.10 8.83
N VAL A 616 -4.18 6.69 8.90
CA VAL A 616 -3.09 6.49 7.91
C VAL A 616 -2.17 5.34 8.28
N THR A 617 -1.80 5.21 9.55
CA THR A 617 -0.82 4.20 9.97
C THR A 617 -1.50 2.88 10.31
N ALA A 618 -0.92 1.77 9.87
CA ALA A 618 -1.47 0.44 10.20
C ALA A 618 -1.21 -0.01 11.65
N THR A 619 -0.43 0.74 12.43
CA THR A 619 -0.10 0.46 13.84
C THR A 619 -0.99 1.19 14.84
N GLY A 620 -1.84 2.10 14.39
CA GLY A 620 -2.62 2.97 15.28
C GLY A 620 -1.92 4.28 15.69
N ARG A 621 -0.65 4.48 15.31
CA ARG A 621 0.03 5.75 15.57
C ARG A 621 -0.62 6.89 14.81
N LEU A 622 -0.63 8.08 15.40
CA LEU A 622 -0.98 9.31 14.70
C LEU A 622 0.12 9.67 13.70
N SER A 623 -0.26 10.30 12.61
CA SER A 623 0.67 11.02 11.75
C SER A 623 0.26 12.48 11.63
N SER A 624 1.20 13.34 11.27
CA SER A 624 1.03 14.79 11.17
C SER A 624 1.35 15.21 9.75
N THR A 625 0.48 16.03 9.16
CA THR A 625 0.63 16.54 7.79
C THR A 625 0.32 18.03 7.73
N GLU A 626 0.84 18.71 6.73
CA GLU A 626 0.54 20.11 6.35
C GLU A 626 0.65 21.13 7.49
N PRO A 627 1.82 21.26 8.14
CA PRO A 627 3.09 20.59 7.94
C PRO A 627 3.29 19.35 8.85
N ASN A 628 4.20 18.44 8.50
CA ASN A 628 4.55 17.32 9.38
C ASN A 628 5.49 17.81 10.51
N LEU A 629 4.94 18.03 11.69
CA LEU A 629 5.67 18.48 12.88
C LEU A 629 6.29 17.31 13.67
N GLN A 630 5.88 16.07 13.44
CA GLN A 630 6.43 14.88 14.12
C GLN A 630 7.83 14.51 13.62
N ASN A 631 8.23 15.00 12.44
CA ASN A 631 9.52 14.67 11.80
C ASN A 631 10.59 15.74 11.98
N ILE A 632 10.42 16.72 12.89
CA ILE A 632 11.45 17.72 13.20
C ILE A 632 12.68 17.01 13.77
N PRO A 633 13.88 17.16 13.16
CA PRO A 633 15.07 16.40 13.54
C PRO A 633 15.51 16.66 14.98
N THR A 634 15.89 15.59 15.68
CA THR A 634 16.35 15.66 17.07
C THR A 634 17.80 15.18 17.25
N ARG A 635 18.32 14.37 16.30
CA ARG A 635 19.61 13.69 16.47
C ARG A 635 20.83 14.56 16.18
N THR A 636 20.65 15.64 15.44
CA THR A 636 21.75 16.53 15.09
C THR A 636 21.61 17.85 15.85
N GLU A 637 22.72 18.44 16.24
CA GLU A 637 22.73 19.71 16.97
C GLU A 637 21.96 20.81 16.20
N LEU A 638 22.21 20.93 14.90
CA LEU A 638 21.48 21.88 14.05
C LEU A 638 19.99 21.54 13.90
N GLY A 639 19.64 20.27 13.76
CA GLY A 639 18.23 19.86 13.68
C GLY A 639 17.47 20.18 14.96
N SER A 640 18.10 19.92 16.14
CA SER A 640 17.49 20.18 17.43
C SER A 640 17.23 21.68 17.67
N GLN A 641 18.03 22.57 17.10
CA GLN A 641 17.83 24.04 17.19
C GLN A 641 16.46 24.48 16.60
N LEU A 642 15.89 23.74 15.64
CA LEU A 642 14.55 24.05 15.13
C LEU A 642 13.50 24.00 16.24
N ARG A 643 13.65 23.16 17.23
CA ARG A 643 12.72 23.07 18.37
C ARG A 643 12.73 24.33 19.23
N ARG A 644 13.80 25.15 19.21
CA ARG A 644 13.83 26.46 19.89
C ARG A 644 12.86 27.46 19.28
N MET A 645 12.51 27.31 18.00
CA MET A 645 11.60 28.21 17.31
C MET A 645 10.15 28.04 17.75
N PHE A 646 9.81 26.87 18.32
CA PHE A 646 8.50 26.58 18.88
C PHE A 646 8.46 27.03 20.34
N THR A 647 7.68 28.08 20.62
CA THR A 647 7.72 28.82 21.88
C THR A 647 6.36 28.88 22.57
N ALA A 648 6.37 29.20 23.87
CA ALA A 648 5.16 29.57 24.57
C ALA A 648 4.94 31.12 24.48
N PRO A 649 3.69 31.59 24.53
CA PRO A 649 3.37 32.99 24.67
C PRO A 649 3.95 33.60 25.95
N GLU A 650 4.01 34.96 26.02
CA GLU A 650 4.44 35.65 27.21
C GLU A 650 3.57 35.28 28.42
N GLY A 651 4.20 34.97 29.56
CA GLY A 651 3.51 34.49 30.76
C GLY A 651 3.15 33.02 30.77
N CYS A 652 3.41 32.28 29.67
CA CYS A 652 3.20 30.84 29.55
C CYS A 652 4.53 30.09 29.47
N VAL A 653 4.43 28.79 29.64
CA VAL A 653 5.51 27.80 29.45
C VAL A 653 4.99 26.59 28.64
N LEU A 654 5.90 25.88 28.00
CA LEU A 654 5.65 24.54 27.47
C LEU A 654 6.01 23.52 28.52
N VAL A 655 5.19 22.51 28.67
CA VAL A 655 5.47 21.30 29.45
C VAL A 655 5.53 20.14 28.49
N ASP A 656 6.65 19.45 28.44
CA ASP A 656 6.91 18.25 27.65
C ASP A 656 6.94 17.05 28.58
N ALA A 657 6.12 16.06 28.31
CA ALA A 657 6.11 14.81 29.06
C ALA A 657 6.32 13.63 28.14
N ASP A 658 7.35 12.81 28.42
CA ASP A 658 7.82 11.71 27.57
C ASP A 658 7.78 10.37 28.32
N TYR A 659 7.31 9.31 27.68
CA TYR A 659 7.37 7.96 28.24
C TYR A 659 8.80 7.41 28.23
N SER A 660 9.27 6.98 29.38
CA SER A 660 10.57 6.31 29.48
C SER A 660 10.47 4.87 28.98
N GLN A 661 11.02 4.62 27.77
CA GLN A 661 11.20 3.29 27.17
C GLN A 661 9.90 2.45 27.09
N ILE A 662 8.79 3.06 26.71
CA ILE A 662 7.47 2.39 26.71
C ILE A 662 7.46 1.08 25.92
N GLU A 663 8.08 1.02 24.74
CA GLU A 663 8.09 -0.18 23.91
C GLU A 663 8.83 -1.36 24.57
N LEU A 664 9.92 -1.09 25.29
CA LEU A 664 10.66 -2.13 26.03
C LEU A 664 9.88 -2.61 27.26
N ARG A 665 9.18 -1.72 27.95
CA ARG A 665 8.28 -2.06 29.07
C ARG A 665 7.10 -2.90 28.59
N LEU A 666 6.55 -2.57 27.44
CA LEU A 666 5.50 -3.35 26.81
C LEU A 666 6.00 -4.72 26.37
N LEU A 667 7.18 -4.80 25.79
CA LEU A 667 7.79 -6.09 25.44
C LEU A 667 7.97 -6.97 26.69
N ALA A 668 8.47 -6.43 27.80
CA ALA A 668 8.62 -7.14 29.08
C ALA A 668 7.26 -7.67 29.60
N HIS A 669 6.21 -6.88 29.47
CA HIS A 669 4.86 -7.27 29.88
C HIS A 669 4.26 -8.34 28.96
N ILE A 670 4.26 -8.11 27.64
CA ILE A 670 3.63 -8.98 26.63
C ILE A 670 4.35 -10.33 26.56
N ALA A 671 5.69 -10.33 26.60
CA ALA A 671 6.50 -11.54 26.62
C ALA A 671 6.45 -12.31 27.95
N GLY A 672 5.97 -11.68 29.02
CA GLY A 672 5.98 -12.29 30.36
C GLY A 672 7.38 -12.58 30.88
N ASP A 673 8.42 -11.88 30.37
CA ASP A 673 9.82 -12.15 30.73
C ASP A 673 10.15 -11.65 32.13
N THR A 674 10.37 -12.58 33.05
CA THR A 674 10.57 -12.30 34.49
C THR A 674 11.85 -11.50 34.77
N GLU A 675 12.92 -11.76 34.00
CA GLU A 675 14.21 -11.06 34.13
C GLU A 675 14.11 -9.62 33.66
N MET A 676 13.45 -9.43 32.53
CA MET A 676 13.21 -8.10 31.99
C MET A 676 12.27 -7.28 32.87
N GLN A 677 11.21 -7.91 33.40
CA GLN A 677 10.30 -7.28 34.35
C GLN A 677 10.99 -6.91 35.68
N ALA A 678 11.87 -7.77 36.18
CA ALA A 678 12.65 -7.50 37.40
C ALA A 678 13.60 -6.30 37.21
N ALA A 679 14.26 -6.22 36.05
CA ALA A 679 15.11 -5.09 35.71
C ALA A 679 14.36 -3.76 35.67
N PHE A 680 13.14 -3.73 35.09
CA PHE A 680 12.32 -2.51 35.10
C PHE A 680 11.75 -2.14 36.46
N ARG A 681 11.53 -3.12 37.37
CA ARG A 681 11.06 -2.86 38.72
C ARG A 681 12.15 -2.40 39.65
N SER A 682 13.44 -2.76 39.38
CA SER A 682 14.57 -2.30 40.18
C SER A 682 14.82 -0.80 40.11
N GLY A 683 14.34 -0.14 39.04
CA GLY A 683 14.59 1.28 38.75
C GLY A 683 15.99 1.56 38.21
N GLU A 684 16.78 0.53 37.92
CA GLU A 684 18.10 0.69 37.27
C GLU A 684 17.96 0.99 35.79
N ASP A 685 19.00 1.61 35.22
CA ASP A 685 19.02 1.84 33.77
C ASP A 685 19.03 0.52 33.00
N PHE A 686 17.94 0.21 32.35
CA PHE A 686 17.74 -1.05 31.62
C PHE A 686 18.84 -1.34 30.60
N HIS A 687 19.38 -0.32 29.94
CA HIS A 687 20.48 -0.52 28.98
C HIS A 687 21.77 -0.90 29.66
N THR A 688 22.04 -0.38 30.86
CA THR A 688 23.16 -0.78 31.69
C THR A 688 23.00 -2.20 32.22
N VAL A 689 21.80 -2.56 32.69
CA VAL A 689 21.49 -3.93 33.12
C VAL A 689 21.67 -4.92 32.00
N THR A 690 21.15 -4.62 30.80
CA THR A 690 21.33 -5.46 29.61
C THR A 690 22.82 -5.58 29.23
N ALA A 691 23.57 -4.47 29.24
CA ALA A 691 25.01 -4.49 28.97
C ALA A 691 25.78 -5.36 29.94
N SER A 692 25.54 -5.19 31.25
CA SER A 692 26.15 -6.02 32.32
C SER A 692 25.95 -7.53 32.04
N ARG A 693 24.76 -7.93 31.71
CA ARG A 693 24.39 -9.33 31.43
C ARG A 693 24.98 -9.86 30.10
N VAL A 694 24.86 -9.07 29.03
CA VAL A 694 25.35 -9.48 27.68
C VAL A 694 26.87 -9.53 27.62
N PHE A 695 27.57 -8.64 28.32
CA PHE A 695 29.02 -8.58 28.33
C PHE A 695 29.66 -9.30 29.55
N HIS A 696 28.85 -9.83 30.49
CA HIS A 696 29.29 -10.52 31.70
C HIS A 696 30.22 -9.67 32.56
N VAL A 697 29.87 -8.43 32.81
CA VAL A 697 30.59 -7.47 33.64
C VAL A 697 29.66 -6.93 34.73
N GLU A 698 30.22 -6.46 35.84
CA GLU A 698 29.42 -5.82 36.90
C GLU A 698 28.83 -4.49 36.35
N PRO A 699 27.66 -4.05 36.83
CA PRO A 699 27.01 -2.81 36.36
C PRO A 699 27.90 -1.58 36.40
N GLN A 700 28.78 -1.48 37.38
CA GLN A 700 29.74 -0.37 37.55
C GLN A 700 30.90 -0.41 36.52
N GLU A 701 31.13 -1.56 35.88
CA GLU A 701 32.18 -1.76 34.87
C GLU A 701 31.63 -1.54 33.44
N VAL A 702 30.30 -1.30 33.31
CA VAL A 702 29.70 -1.05 32.00
C VAL A 702 30.19 0.27 31.42
N THR A 703 30.94 0.18 30.33
CA THR A 703 31.41 1.37 29.64
C THR A 703 30.30 2.04 28.82
N PRO A 704 30.39 3.35 28.51
CA PRO A 704 29.45 4.04 27.62
C PRO A 704 29.24 3.33 26.28
N GLU A 705 30.29 2.73 25.75
CA GLU A 705 30.26 1.97 24.49
C GLU A 705 29.43 0.67 24.62
N MET A 706 29.64 -0.09 25.72
CA MET A 706 28.85 -1.30 26.03
C MET A 706 27.36 -0.94 26.18
N ARG A 707 27.07 0.14 26.91
CA ARG A 707 25.69 0.64 27.07
C ARG A 707 25.08 1.05 25.72
N ARG A 708 25.84 1.73 24.86
CA ARG A 708 25.39 2.11 23.51
C ARG A 708 25.06 0.88 22.65
N ARG A 709 25.92 -0.14 22.68
CA ARG A 709 25.69 -1.41 21.96
C ARG A 709 24.48 -2.15 22.53
N ALA A 710 24.33 -2.24 23.84
CA ALA A 710 23.15 -2.85 24.46
C ALA A 710 21.85 -2.10 24.10
N LYS A 711 21.89 -0.77 24.06
CA LYS A 711 20.78 0.05 23.58
C LYS A 711 20.37 -0.32 22.15
N ALA A 712 21.33 -0.45 21.22
CA ALA A 712 21.07 -0.85 19.85
C ALA A 712 20.48 -2.27 19.77
N VAL A 713 20.97 -3.22 20.56
CA VAL A 713 20.42 -4.57 20.66
C VAL A 713 18.98 -4.54 21.19
N ASN A 714 18.73 -3.84 22.30
CA ASN A 714 17.40 -3.75 22.91
C ASN A 714 16.34 -3.24 21.92
N PHE A 715 16.61 -2.13 21.23
CA PHE A 715 15.68 -1.59 20.25
C PHE A 715 15.64 -2.44 18.99
N GLY A 716 16.78 -2.93 18.51
CA GLY A 716 16.84 -3.77 17.33
C GLY A 716 15.99 -5.02 17.44
N ILE A 717 15.97 -5.65 18.61
CA ILE A 717 15.16 -6.86 18.84
C ILE A 717 13.68 -6.57 18.80
N VAL A 718 13.22 -5.46 19.40
CA VAL A 718 11.81 -5.02 19.29
C VAL A 718 11.39 -4.89 17.83
N TYR A 719 12.29 -4.40 16.97
CA TYR A 719 12.03 -4.19 15.54
C TYR A 719 12.35 -5.39 14.65
N GLY A 720 12.73 -6.53 15.22
CA GLY A 720 13.08 -7.73 14.46
C GLY A 720 14.32 -7.56 13.58
N ILE A 721 15.34 -6.87 14.09
CA ILE A 721 16.59 -6.61 13.37
C ILE A 721 17.33 -7.90 13.03
N SER A 722 17.95 -7.97 11.84
CA SER A 722 18.86 -9.05 11.49
C SER A 722 20.25 -8.84 12.10
N ALA A 723 21.00 -9.94 12.34
CA ALA A 723 22.39 -9.85 12.80
C ALA A 723 23.27 -9.03 11.84
N PHE A 724 22.98 -9.05 10.55
CA PHE A 724 23.66 -8.25 9.54
C PHE A 724 23.41 -6.74 9.74
N SER A 725 22.16 -6.33 9.91
CA SER A 725 21.82 -4.92 10.14
C SER A 725 22.35 -4.43 11.48
N LEU A 726 22.23 -5.24 12.54
CA LEU A 726 22.79 -4.92 13.86
C LEU A 726 24.33 -4.72 13.79
N ALA A 727 25.04 -5.57 13.05
CA ALA A 727 26.48 -5.47 12.86
C ALA A 727 26.88 -4.11 12.25
N GLN A 728 26.13 -3.63 11.27
CA GLN A 728 26.33 -2.31 10.67
C GLN A 728 26.06 -1.17 11.66
N ASP A 729 24.97 -1.27 12.44
CA ASP A 729 24.57 -0.21 13.38
C ASP A 729 25.55 0.00 14.52
N ILE A 730 26.18 -1.08 15.01
CA ILE A 730 27.10 -1.02 16.13
C ILE A 730 28.59 -1.14 15.74
N GLY A 731 28.89 -1.27 14.44
CA GLY A 731 30.25 -1.28 13.90
C GLY A 731 31.05 -2.52 14.30
N VAL A 732 30.45 -3.72 14.30
CA VAL A 732 31.08 -4.99 14.62
C VAL A 732 30.93 -6.00 13.49
N SER A 733 31.56 -7.16 13.59
CA SER A 733 31.34 -8.25 12.65
C SER A 733 29.96 -8.88 12.80
N VAL A 734 29.44 -9.49 11.74
CA VAL A 734 28.15 -10.19 11.77
C VAL A 734 28.16 -11.34 12.81
N ALA A 735 29.31 -12.00 12.99
CA ALA A 735 29.47 -13.05 13.98
C ALA A 735 29.35 -12.53 15.41
N GLU A 736 29.93 -11.37 15.72
CA GLU A 736 29.83 -10.71 17.02
C GLU A 736 28.39 -10.22 17.27
N ALA A 737 27.76 -9.59 16.28
CA ALA A 737 26.36 -9.15 16.38
C ALA A 737 25.43 -10.34 16.69
N LYS A 738 25.63 -11.47 16.01
CA LYS A 738 24.90 -12.70 16.26
C LYS A 738 25.14 -13.22 17.68
N ALA A 739 26.39 -13.21 18.16
CA ALA A 739 26.71 -13.62 19.52
C ALA A 739 26.06 -12.70 20.56
N TYR A 740 25.95 -11.38 20.31
CA TYR A 740 25.22 -10.46 21.19
C TYR A 740 23.74 -10.75 21.23
N MET A 741 23.13 -11.04 20.11
CA MET A 741 21.69 -11.44 20.04
C MET A 741 21.44 -12.76 20.75
N GLU A 742 22.30 -13.76 20.62
CA GLU A 742 22.18 -15.05 21.30
C GLU A 742 22.24 -14.88 22.81
N ARG A 743 23.22 -14.13 23.35
CA ARG A 743 23.33 -13.84 24.78
C ARG A 743 22.13 -13.05 25.30
N TYR A 744 21.62 -12.11 24.53
CA TYR A 744 20.40 -11.40 24.86
C TYR A 744 19.23 -12.37 25.06
N PHE A 745 19.03 -13.30 24.14
CA PHE A 745 17.97 -14.31 24.23
C PHE A 745 18.23 -15.41 25.27
N GLU A 746 19.47 -15.65 25.65
CA GLU A 746 19.80 -16.50 26.80
C GLU A 746 19.41 -15.82 28.11
N THR A 747 19.58 -14.50 28.18
CA THR A 747 19.19 -13.70 29.34
C THR A 747 17.66 -13.51 29.40
N TYR A 748 17.03 -13.16 28.29
CA TYR A 748 15.60 -12.85 28.19
C TYR A 748 14.85 -13.96 27.41
N GLN A 749 14.69 -15.11 28.05
CA GLN A 749 14.11 -16.29 27.39
C GLN A 749 12.62 -16.11 27.07
N GLY A 750 11.89 -15.35 27.90
CA GLY A 750 10.48 -15.02 27.62
C GLY A 750 10.32 -14.22 26.35
N VAL A 751 11.25 -13.29 26.07
CA VAL A 751 11.25 -12.54 24.80
C VAL A 751 11.48 -13.46 23.61
N ARG A 752 12.44 -14.40 23.70
CA ARG A 752 12.69 -15.39 22.66
C ARG A 752 11.45 -16.25 22.34
N GLN A 753 10.80 -16.72 23.39
CA GLN A 753 9.59 -17.54 23.26
C GLN A 753 8.45 -16.73 22.63
N TYR A 754 8.23 -15.51 23.10
CA TYR A 754 7.23 -14.60 22.53
C TYR A 754 7.45 -14.36 21.04
N MET A 755 8.68 -14.10 20.61
CA MET A 755 8.99 -13.86 19.19
C MET A 755 8.64 -15.06 18.32
N THR A 756 8.84 -16.26 18.81
CA THR A 756 8.47 -17.51 18.11
C THR A 756 6.95 -17.67 18.06
N ASP A 757 6.30 -17.50 19.20
CA ASP A 757 4.87 -17.76 19.37
C ASP A 757 4.00 -16.76 18.61
N VAL A 758 4.38 -15.46 18.62
CA VAL A 758 3.60 -14.43 17.94
C VAL A 758 3.61 -14.62 16.42
N VAL A 759 4.76 -15.04 15.86
CA VAL A 759 4.85 -15.34 14.42
C VAL A 759 4.01 -16.57 14.07
N ALA A 760 4.15 -17.67 14.85
CA ALA A 760 3.37 -18.88 14.63
C ALA A 760 1.86 -18.64 14.79
N LYS A 761 1.47 -17.82 15.75
CA LYS A 761 0.08 -17.37 15.93
C LYS A 761 -0.41 -16.56 14.74
N ALA A 762 0.39 -15.60 14.26
CA ALA A 762 0.05 -14.78 13.10
C ALA A 762 -0.07 -15.60 11.80
N GLU A 763 0.78 -16.61 11.60
CA GLU A 763 0.69 -17.52 10.45
C GLU A 763 -0.60 -18.34 10.46
N ARG A 764 -1.06 -18.79 11.66
CA ARG A 764 -2.30 -19.54 11.83
C ARG A 764 -3.53 -18.65 11.72
N ASP A 765 -3.56 -17.52 12.44
CA ASP A 765 -4.75 -16.67 12.63
C ASP A 765 -4.90 -15.65 11.49
N GLY A 766 -3.82 -15.35 10.75
CA GLY A 766 -3.79 -14.38 9.66
C GLY A 766 -3.69 -12.92 10.09
N TYR A 767 -3.58 -12.65 11.39
CA TYR A 767 -3.45 -11.30 11.94
C TYR A 767 -2.67 -11.27 13.25
N VAL A 768 -2.27 -10.07 13.67
CA VAL A 768 -1.79 -9.76 15.02
C VAL A 768 -2.64 -8.67 15.65
N GLN A 769 -2.55 -8.53 16.98
CA GLN A 769 -3.35 -7.55 17.73
C GLN A 769 -2.58 -6.94 18.90
N THR A 770 -3.01 -5.73 19.32
CA THR A 770 -2.54 -5.05 20.53
C THR A 770 -3.22 -5.60 21.79
N LEU A 771 -2.81 -5.11 22.97
CA LEU A 771 -3.49 -5.39 24.24
C LEU A 771 -4.93 -4.84 24.29
N MET A 772 -5.25 -3.84 23.46
CA MET A 772 -6.61 -3.29 23.30
C MET A 772 -7.34 -3.88 22.09
N HIS A 773 -6.87 -5.00 21.59
CA HIS A 773 -7.44 -5.80 20.49
C HIS A 773 -7.40 -5.13 19.09
N ARG A 774 -6.72 -3.99 18.92
CA ARG A 774 -6.49 -3.42 17.58
C ARG A 774 -5.84 -4.47 16.70
N ARG A 775 -6.43 -4.77 15.54
CA ARG A 775 -5.97 -5.83 14.64
C ARG A 775 -5.23 -5.27 13.43
N ARG A 776 -4.25 -6.05 12.97
CA ARG A 776 -3.62 -5.88 11.67
C ARG A 776 -3.56 -7.22 10.95
N ALA A 777 -4.25 -7.34 9.81
CA ALA A 777 -4.15 -8.49 8.93
C ALA A 777 -2.74 -8.60 8.34
N LEU A 778 -2.24 -9.83 8.17
CA LEU A 778 -0.89 -10.14 7.68
C LEU A 778 -0.92 -11.11 6.49
N PRO A 779 -1.51 -10.72 5.35
CA PRO A 779 -1.51 -11.55 4.14
C PRO A 779 -0.09 -11.82 3.63
N GLU A 780 0.88 -10.96 3.99
CA GLU A 780 2.29 -11.09 3.63
C GLU A 780 2.91 -12.40 4.10
N LEU A 781 2.46 -12.96 5.24
CA LEU A 781 2.97 -14.23 5.78
C LEU A 781 2.69 -15.43 4.87
N LYS A 782 1.63 -15.37 4.07
CA LYS A 782 1.24 -16.39 3.09
C LYS A 782 1.85 -16.18 1.71
N SER A 783 2.61 -15.10 1.49
CA SER A 783 3.21 -14.78 0.19
C SER A 783 4.25 -15.82 -0.22
N SER A 784 4.26 -16.20 -1.49
CA SER A 784 5.33 -17.01 -2.10
C SER A 784 6.68 -16.28 -2.14
N ASN A 785 6.67 -14.95 -2.07
CA ASN A 785 7.88 -14.11 -2.08
C ASN A 785 8.55 -14.11 -0.69
N PHE A 786 9.79 -14.61 -0.61
CA PHE A 786 10.57 -14.66 0.62
C PHE A 786 10.68 -13.30 1.32
N ASN A 787 10.97 -12.22 0.59
CA ASN A 787 11.13 -10.88 1.19
C ASN A 787 9.81 -10.36 1.80
N MET A 788 8.68 -10.66 1.16
CA MET A 788 7.37 -10.31 1.69
C MET A 788 7.04 -11.09 2.96
N ARG A 789 7.34 -12.39 3.00
CA ARG A 789 7.15 -13.19 4.23
C ARG A 789 8.00 -12.68 5.38
N GLU A 790 9.29 -12.40 5.12
CA GLU A 790 10.17 -11.83 6.17
C GLU A 790 9.72 -10.44 6.61
N PHE A 791 9.15 -9.63 5.72
CA PHE A 791 8.50 -8.39 6.08
C PHE A 791 7.28 -8.65 6.98
N GLY A 792 6.40 -9.60 6.62
CA GLY A 792 5.25 -10.00 7.44
C GLY A 792 5.65 -10.47 8.83
N LYS A 793 6.73 -11.26 8.97
CA LYS A 793 7.26 -11.67 10.28
C LYS A 793 7.72 -10.48 11.13
N ARG A 794 8.45 -9.52 10.54
CA ARG A 794 8.84 -8.30 11.27
C ARG A 794 7.65 -7.49 11.74
N VAL A 795 6.61 -7.39 10.91
CA VAL A 795 5.37 -6.73 11.29
C VAL A 795 4.67 -7.47 12.42
N ALA A 796 4.66 -8.82 12.38
CA ALA A 796 4.07 -9.64 13.43
C ALA A 796 4.75 -9.43 14.80
N LEU A 797 6.07 -9.23 14.81
CA LEU A 797 6.86 -8.94 16.01
C LEU A 797 6.58 -7.53 16.56
N ASN A 798 6.50 -6.57 15.69
CA ASN A 798 6.53 -5.14 15.98
C ASN A 798 5.15 -4.58 16.36
N MET A 799 4.12 -4.97 15.60
CA MET A 799 2.79 -4.36 15.71
C MET A 799 2.14 -4.52 17.08
N PRO A 800 2.21 -5.67 17.78
CA PRO A 800 1.63 -5.77 19.11
C PRO A 800 2.24 -4.80 20.14
N VAL A 801 3.55 -4.54 20.02
CA VAL A 801 4.27 -3.63 20.93
C VAL A 801 4.02 -2.17 20.55
N GLN A 802 4.30 -1.80 19.30
CA GLN A 802 4.13 -0.42 18.82
C GLN A 802 2.67 0.03 18.82
N GLY A 803 1.76 -0.85 18.41
CA GLY A 803 0.34 -0.55 18.42
C GLY A 803 -0.20 -0.37 19.83
N THR A 804 0.23 -1.20 20.78
CA THR A 804 -0.15 -1.01 22.19
C THR A 804 0.41 0.29 22.76
N ALA A 805 1.64 0.67 22.41
CA ALA A 805 2.20 1.97 22.80
C ALA A 805 1.35 3.13 22.24
N ALA A 806 0.92 3.02 20.98
CA ALA A 806 0.04 4.01 20.38
C ALA A 806 -1.34 4.09 21.05
N ASP A 807 -1.95 2.94 21.39
CA ASP A 807 -3.22 2.88 22.09
C ASP A 807 -3.13 3.52 23.47
N ILE A 808 -2.06 3.24 24.22
CA ILE A 808 -1.79 3.83 25.54
C ILE A 808 -1.58 5.34 25.43
N MET A 809 -0.80 5.80 24.46
CA MET A 809 -0.57 7.22 24.23
C MET A 809 -1.89 7.96 23.93
N LYS A 810 -2.72 7.41 23.04
CA LYS A 810 -4.04 7.98 22.71
C LYS A 810 -4.96 8.04 23.94
N LEU A 811 -4.98 6.99 24.73
CA LEU A 811 -5.74 6.97 25.98
C LEU A 811 -5.21 8.01 26.97
N ALA A 812 -3.89 8.16 27.10
CA ALA A 812 -3.27 9.21 27.90
C ALA A 812 -3.69 10.60 27.44
N MET A 813 -3.71 10.87 26.14
CA MET A 813 -4.17 12.14 25.58
C MET A 813 -5.62 12.44 25.96
N VAL A 814 -6.52 11.48 25.85
CA VAL A 814 -7.93 11.63 26.23
C VAL A 814 -8.05 11.92 27.74
N ARG A 815 -7.33 11.17 28.57
CA ARG A 815 -7.35 11.36 30.04
C ARG A 815 -6.78 12.70 30.46
N VAL A 816 -5.63 13.11 29.91
CA VAL A 816 -5.02 14.42 30.15
C VAL A 816 -6.01 15.53 29.77
N HIS A 817 -6.57 15.49 28.59
CA HIS A 817 -7.55 16.49 28.13
C HIS A 817 -8.76 16.57 29.06
N HIS A 818 -9.38 15.45 29.43
CA HIS A 818 -10.51 15.43 30.35
C HIS A 818 -10.14 15.99 31.72
N ARG A 819 -8.94 15.69 32.24
CA ARG A 819 -8.50 16.18 33.53
C ARG A 819 -8.21 17.67 33.52
N LEU A 820 -7.56 18.19 32.47
CA LEU A 820 -7.35 19.64 32.29
C LEU A 820 -8.69 20.40 32.33
N LYS A 821 -9.70 19.91 31.63
CA LYS A 821 -11.06 20.51 31.60
C LYS A 821 -11.74 20.40 32.96
N ARG A 822 -11.69 19.22 33.60
CA ARG A 822 -12.33 18.97 34.91
C ARG A 822 -11.73 19.85 36.01
N GLU A 823 -10.42 20.09 35.99
CA GLU A 823 -9.73 20.92 36.99
C GLU A 823 -9.80 22.42 36.65
N GLY A 824 -10.43 22.81 35.52
CA GLY A 824 -10.62 24.19 35.09
C GLY A 824 -9.31 24.90 34.71
N LEU A 825 -8.28 24.15 34.28
CA LEU A 825 -6.99 24.69 33.87
C LEU A 825 -7.07 25.35 32.51
N ARG A 826 -6.30 26.41 32.31
CA ARG A 826 -6.13 27.11 31.03
C ARG A 826 -5.07 26.42 30.14
N ALA A 827 -4.43 25.42 30.66
CA ALA A 827 -3.51 24.57 29.96
C ALA A 827 -4.19 23.83 28.79
N ARG A 828 -3.49 23.67 27.67
CA ARG A 828 -4.00 23.00 26.48
C ARG A 828 -2.94 22.12 25.81
N LEU A 829 -3.33 20.94 25.34
CA LEU A 829 -2.49 20.10 24.52
C LEU A 829 -2.20 20.80 23.18
N LEU A 830 -0.96 20.79 22.72
CA LEU A 830 -0.56 21.35 21.45
C LEU A 830 -0.08 20.31 20.46
N MET A 831 0.69 19.35 20.93
CA MET A 831 1.37 18.39 20.06
C MET A 831 1.54 17.02 20.73
N GLN A 832 1.49 15.99 19.92
CA GLN A 832 1.91 14.64 20.26
C GLN A 832 3.00 14.21 19.26
N VAL A 833 4.15 13.78 19.74
CA VAL A 833 5.29 13.33 18.90
C VAL A 833 5.82 12.03 19.48
N HIS A 834 5.69 10.92 18.72
CA HIS A 834 6.11 9.58 19.15
C HIS A 834 5.51 9.17 20.49
N ASP A 835 6.27 9.27 21.56
CA ASP A 835 5.93 8.93 22.96
C ASP A 835 5.92 10.15 23.90
N GLU A 836 5.91 11.37 23.33
CA GLU A 836 5.86 12.64 24.06
C GLU A 836 4.56 13.42 23.84
N LEU A 837 4.11 14.14 24.88
CA LEU A 837 3.00 15.10 24.85
C LEU A 837 3.51 16.49 25.21
N ILE A 838 3.09 17.51 24.43
CA ILE A 838 3.45 18.89 24.67
C ILE A 838 2.20 19.68 25.01
N VAL A 839 2.25 20.37 26.17
CA VAL A 839 1.18 21.20 26.71
C VAL A 839 1.67 22.64 26.88
N GLU A 840 0.88 23.59 26.43
CA GLU A 840 1.07 25.02 26.72
C GLU A 840 0.24 25.37 27.96
N CYS A 841 0.84 25.98 28.96
CA CYS A 841 0.11 26.42 30.15
C CYS A 841 0.62 27.79 30.70
N PRO A 842 -0.21 28.53 31.42
CA PRO A 842 0.27 29.65 32.20
C PRO A 842 1.37 29.21 33.18
N ALA A 843 2.39 30.04 33.39
CA ALA A 843 3.50 29.73 34.30
C ALA A 843 3.03 29.42 35.74
N SER A 844 1.88 29.94 36.14
CA SER A 844 1.26 29.66 37.43
C SER A 844 0.66 28.27 37.57
N GLU A 845 0.34 27.59 36.45
CA GLU A 845 -0.22 26.26 36.42
C GLU A 845 0.86 25.15 36.21
N ARG A 846 2.11 25.56 35.95
CA ARG A 846 3.22 24.67 35.54
C ARG A 846 3.33 23.41 36.40
N GLU A 847 3.52 23.55 37.70
CA GLU A 847 3.76 22.42 38.61
C GLU A 847 2.55 21.47 38.70
N GLN A 848 1.33 22.03 38.57
CA GLN A 848 0.12 21.22 38.52
C GLN A 848 0.03 20.44 37.22
N VAL A 849 0.37 21.06 36.08
CA VAL A 849 0.34 20.44 34.76
C VAL A 849 1.43 19.37 34.63
N GLU A 850 2.67 19.61 35.10
CA GLU A 850 3.75 18.60 35.12
C GLU A 850 3.30 17.34 35.90
N ARG A 851 2.75 17.52 37.10
CA ARG A 851 2.24 16.41 37.93
C ARG A 851 1.06 15.70 37.22
N LEU A 852 0.11 16.45 36.68
CA LEU A 852 -1.07 15.92 36.00
C LEU A 852 -0.67 15.03 34.80
N LEU A 853 0.25 15.51 33.95
CA LEU A 853 0.76 14.77 32.82
C LEU A 853 1.41 13.46 33.27
N THR A 854 2.33 13.51 34.21
CA THR A 854 3.00 12.32 34.75
C THR A 854 1.98 11.32 35.28
N GLU A 855 1.04 11.74 36.14
CA GLU A 855 0.03 10.86 36.73
C GLU A 855 -0.88 10.20 35.67
N GLU A 856 -1.41 10.97 34.70
CA GLU A 856 -2.33 10.43 33.70
C GLU A 856 -1.63 9.52 32.68
N MET A 857 -0.38 9.85 32.33
CA MET A 857 0.42 9.00 31.45
C MET A 857 0.81 7.69 32.13
N GLU A 858 1.31 7.73 33.36
CA GLU A 858 1.71 6.53 34.12
C GLU A 858 0.53 5.60 34.44
N GLN A 859 -0.65 6.16 34.65
CA GLN A 859 -1.87 5.40 34.98
C GLN A 859 -2.70 5.02 33.73
N ALA A 860 -2.24 5.34 32.52
CA ALA A 860 -3.00 5.06 31.30
C ALA A 860 -3.21 3.54 31.06
N ALA A 861 -2.30 2.70 31.54
CA ALA A 861 -2.46 1.24 31.48
C ALA A 861 -1.87 0.56 32.71
N GLN A 862 -2.44 -0.60 33.09
CA GLN A 862 -1.90 -1.46 34.14
C GLN A 862 -1.07 -2.57 33.52
N LEU A 863 0.24 -2.49 33.67
CA LEU A 863 1.19 -3.47 33.17
C LEU A 863 1.86 -4.22 34.32
N SER A 864 2.54 -5.33 34.03
CA SER A 864 3.39 -6.05 35.00
C SER A 864 4.64 -5.28 35.44
N VAL A 865 4.97 -4.20 34.70
CA VAL A 865 6.04 -3.23 34.97
C VAL A 865 5.45 -1.83 35.05
N PRO A 866 6.01 -0.91 35.87
CA PRO A 866 5.48 0.46 35.92
C PRO A 866 5.68 1.17 34.59
N LEU A 867 4.67 1.92 34.14
CA LEU A 867 4.89 2.98 33.15
C LEU A 867 5.54 4.17 33.87
N ILE A 868 6.51 4.80 33.25
CA ILE A 868 7.18 5.98 33.82
C ILE A 868 7.12 7.09 32.77
N ALA A 869 6.65 8.25 33.17
CA ALA A 869 6.64 9.46 32.39
C ALA A 869 7.43 10.58 33.09
N GLU A 870 8.32 11.21 32.36
CA GLU A 870 9.12 12.32 32.88
C GLU A 870 8.61 13.63 32.24
N ALA A 871 8.25 14.60 33.09
CA ALA A 871 7.74 15.90 32.66
C ALA A 871 8.74 17.02 32.98
N HIS A 872 9.05 17.82 32.00
CA HIS A 872 9.92 19.01 32.13
C HIS A 872 9.24 20.23 31.50
N SER A 873 9.70 21.41 31.85
CA SER A 873 9.10 22.65 31.31
C SER A 873 10.13 23.68 30.89
N GLY A 874 9.77 24.45 29.89
CA GLY A 874 10.64 25.49 29.33
C GLY A 874 9.89 26.57 28.54
N LYS A 875 10.59 27.61 28.14
CA LYS A 875 10.01 28.67 27.31
C LYS A 875 9.85 28.28 25.85
N ASN A 876 10.54 27.24 25.40
CA ASN A 876 10.45 26.71 24.07
C ASN A 876 10.57 25.19 24.14
N TRP A 877 10.24 24.50 23.06
CA TRP A 877 10.20 23.05 23.02
C TRP A 877 11.55 22.38 23.30
N LEU A 878 12.69 22.97 22.86
CA LEU A 878 14.00 22.41 23.18
C LEU A 878 14.27 22.48 24.69
N ALA A 879 14.02 23.64 25.28
CA ALA A 879 14.24 23.86 26.73
C ALA A 879 13.28 23.07 27.62
N ALA A 880 12.10 22.72 27.12
CA ALA A 880 11.16 21.85 27.82
C ALA A 880 11.58 20.38 27.78
N LYS A 881 12.53 19.98 26.93
CA LYS A 881 13.03 18.61 26.83
C LYS A 881 14.35 18.37 27.62
N GLU A 882 15.05 19.46 28.00
CA GLU A 882 16.26 19.43 28.80
C GLU A 882 15.93 19.49 30.31
#